data_115044164a12f27cd4e0672cfbf84c12
#
_entry.id   115044164a12f27cd4e0672cfbf84c12
#
_cell.length_a   1.000
_cell.length_b   1.000
_cell.length_c   1.000
_cell.angle_alpha   90.00
_cell.angle_beta   90.00
_cell.angle_gamma   90.00
#
_symmetry.space_group_name_H-M   'P 1'
#
loop_
_entity.id
_entity.type
_entity.pdbx_description
1 polymer ?
#
loop_
_entity_poly.entity_id
_entity_poly.type
_entity_poly.pdbx_seq_one_letter_code
_entity_poly.pdbx_strand_id
1 'polypeptide(L)'
;MDDVNVIHVESTTIDDKFENKRGESSNIAVISGEKVDKAHAENIQQLLQSVPGVTTELQAGDSLKIHIRGIENQVYMGEKPGVAIVIDGVPVFERTGRVNIDMDNIESIKVVKGGASYLFGDDALAGAVIITTKRGAKYQGYTLAAEVGSFGYTKGLARAGFSNESASGHVQVSRRNTDGYHDDSGSTAEYLNGKLMYYLDDTSEISLGLELSDRNKNSHGAVKGEVAAEEDPKSTDIYSYNDYSNHYDVELAKYFITYSKNFNESDNLMVNLYRYGDETQFYSKPNSIDPRLYENLNLYDQVQRGLKSEFRSGGESLAWMAALDLRDNRYENNTLAAIDIYDRRGNLTDTAGDTLSDDATDKTVQAVYGEVKYHLMQPLTVTINGRYDHIEYDYGSKLSSLELNKAFDVRSWRLGMNYQLAETKDIYANVSTGFRAPSITQLFAGDISPTGSTDSNPDLEPEHAINKEIGFRAKTTLFGAPADLDLAIFQIDRKDYIMSTSGQYSENDVTNDYYDNIGGVRNRGLELALSGQPSSDISWNLAYTFLDAHYTDYDNFNLLLGNRYGRNGQVDCSVLDPDNSYCIEHYDNNGNRVPRVPKHHLNLSVGWRVANHWTVSGEFDASSAYLVDEINRVEVEGHETFNLLVSYDHKLGCSEWSWFLRVDNLFDQDYYNTARGGTGDAKTVDSDGDGIYDTYDGVYNANDVSIVVNPGRSYTAGLSVSF
;
A
#
# COMPACT_ATOMS: atom_id res chain seq x y z
N MET A 1 -10.11 43.11 -12.40
CA MET A 1 -10.23 42.87 -10.95
C MET A 1 -8.87 42.45 -10.50
N ASP A 2 -8.29 43.31 -9.71
CA ASP A 2 -6.87 43.29 -9.42
C ASP A 2 -6.49 42.00 -8.72
N ASP A 3 -5.39 41.38 -9.18
CA ASP A 3 -4.70 40.30 -8.48
C ASP A 3 -4.33 40.80 -7.09
N VAL A 4 -5.12 40.40 -6.11
CA VAL A 4 -4.70 40.48 -4.73
C VAL A 4 -3.54 39.50 -4.63
N ASN A 5 -2.33 40.04 -4.50
CA ASN A 5 -1.16 39.25 -4.11
C ASN A 5 -1.44 38.66 -2.72
N VAL A 6 -2.10 37.52 -2.68
CA VAL A 6 -2.16 36.68 -1.48
C VAL A 6 -0.74 36.16 -1.32
N ILE A 7 -0.02 36.66 -0.32
CA ILE A 7 1.23 36.07 0.13
C ILE A 7 0.82 34.70 0.69
N HIS A 8 0.98 33.67 -0.12
CA HIS A 8 0.83 32.32 0.34
C HIS A 8 2.01 32.04 1.28
N VAL A 9 1.75 32.01 2.57
CA VAL A 9 2.63 31.30 3.50
C VAL A 9 2.51 29.83 3.10
N GLU A 10 3.49 29.32 2.38
CA GLU A 10 3.51 27.92 2.01
C GLU A 10 3.64 27.10 3.29
N SER A 11 2.60 26.33 3.61
CA SER A 11 2.66 25.38 4.70
C SER A 11 3.77 24.39 4.40
N THR A 12 4.85 24.47 5.15
CA THR A 12 6.02 23.65 4.95
C THR A 12 5.83 22.36 5.76
N THR A 13 5.20 21.40 5.13
CA THR A 13 5.26 20.02 5.58
C THR A 13 6.41 19.30 4.87
N ILE A 14 6.81 18.11 5.34
CA ILE A 14 7.71 17.22 4.57
C ILE A 14 7.20 17.09 3.13
N ASP A 15 5.92 17.14 2.94
CA ASP A 15 5.21 17.01 1.69
C ASP A 15 5.61 18.11 0.68
N ASP A 16 5.80 19.34 1.13
CA ASP A 16 6.16 20.47 0.27
C ASP A 16 7.62 20.38 -0.22
N LYS A 17 8.49 19.67 0.52
CA LYS A 17 9.88 19.44 0.14
C LYS A 17 10.03 18.83 -1.26
N PHE A 18 9.09 18.00 -1.68
CA PHE A 18 9.15 17.26 -2.93
C PHE A 18 8.41 17.93 -4.09
N GLU A 19 7.92 19.15 -3.95
CA GLU A 19 7.28 19.88 -5.04
C GLU A 19 8.26 20.19 -6.18
N ASN A 20 9.49 20.57 -5.84
CA ASN A 20 10.55 20.76 -6.83
C ASN A 20 11.40 19.48 -6.97
N LYS A 21 10.87 18.47 -7.66
CA LYS A 21 11.56 17.20 -7.88
C LYS A 21 12.92 17.34 -8.60
N ARG A 22 13.15 18.43 -9.34
CA ARG A 22 14.43 18.66 -10.05
C ARG A 22 15.60 18.94 -9.10
N GLY A 23 15.32 19.52 -7.92
CA GLY A 23 16.32 19.74 -6.87
C GLY A 23 16.62 18.49 -6.05
N GLU A 24 15.91 17.38 -6.27
CA GLU A 24 16.05 16.16 -5.49
C GLU A 24 16.90 15.10 -6.21
N SER A 25 17.74 14.41 -5.44
CA SER A 25 18.57 13.29 -5.92
C SER A 25 17.87 11.92 -5.80
N SER A 26 16.54 11.89 -5.79
CA SER A 26 15.71 10.66 -5.71
C SER A 26 14.66 10.66 -6.80
N ASN A 27 14.21 9.48 -7.21
CA ASN A 27 13.08 9.35 -8.12
C ASN A 27 11.77 9.67 -7.39
N ILE A 28 11.11 10.72 -7.80
CA ILE A 28 9.85 11.19 -7.22
C ILE A 28 8.82 11.35 -8.33
N ALA A 29 7.69 10.69 -8.19
CA ALA A 29 6.53 10.92 -9.03
C ALA A 29 5.53 11.82 -8.29
N VAL A 30 4.90 12.73 -9.02
CA VAL A 30 3.91 13.66 -8.49
C VAL A 30 2.64 13.57 -9.32
N ILE A 31 1.53 13.27 -8.66
CA ILE A 31 0.18 13.36 -9.22
C ILE A 31 -0.44 14.62 -8.64
N SER A 32 -0.64 15.62 -9.49
CA SER A 32 -1.21 16.90 -9.06
C SER A 32 -2.71 16.79 -8.77
N GLY A 33 -3.24 17.71 -7.96
CA GLY A 33 -4.67 17.78 -7.67
C GLY A 33 -5.54 17.97 -8.91
N GLU A 34 -5.06 18.71 -9.91
CA GLU A 34 -5.75 18.83 -11.19
C GLU A 34 -5.89 17.46 -11.90
N LYS A 35 -4.84 16.63 -11.86
CA LYS A 35 -4.88 15.28 -12.41
C LYS A 35 -5.82 14.38 -11.59
N VAL A 36 -5.81 14.50 -10.26
CA VAL A 36 -6.73 13.76 -9.36
C VAL A 36 -8.19 14.13 -9.67
N ASP A 37 -8.50 15.41 -9.71
CA ASP A 37 -9.87 15.90 -9.95
C ASP A 37 -10.38 15.50 -11.36
N LYS A 38 -9.51 15.55 -12.39
CA LYS A 38 -9.89 15.21 -13.79
C LYS A 38 -9.94 13.71 -14.07
N ALA A 39 -9.30 12.88 -13.29
CA ALA A 39 -9.29 11.44 -13.50
C ALA A 39 -10.66 10.80 -13.20
N HIS A 40 -11.47 11.43 -12.35
CA HIS A 40 -12.72 10.85 -11.86
C HIS A 40 -12.55 9.39 -11.43
N ALA A 41 -11.43 9.14 -10.72
CA ALA A 41 -11.06 7.81 -10.29
C ALA A 41 -11.95 7.34 -9.12
N GLU A 42 -12.37 6.10 -9.15
CA GLU A 42 -13.16 5.50 -8.08
C GLU A 42 -12.29 5.17 -6.86
N ASN A 43 -11.02 4.86 -7.10
CA ASN A 43 -10.05 4.50 -6.05
C ASN A 43 -8.64 4.99 -6.41
N ILE A 44 -7.75 4.96 -5.42
CA ILE A 44 -6.36 5.43 -5.58
C ILE A 44 -5.52 4.54 -6.51
N GLN A 45 -5.90 3.27 -6.72
CA GLN A 45 -5.23 2.36 -7.65
C GLN A 45 -5.20 2.96 -9.06
N GLN A 46 -6.33 3.45 -9.56
CA GLN A 46 -6.45 4.04 -10.88
C GLN A 46 -5.52 5.26 -11.09
N LEU A 47 -5.17 5.97 -10.03
CA LEU A 47 -4.18 7.06 -10.08
C LEU A 47 -2.75 6.53 -10.06
N LEU A 48 -2.47 5.55 -9.20
CA LEU A 48 -1.12 5.03 -8.99
C LEU A 48 -0.60 4.19 -10.15
N GLN A 49 -1.46 3.55 -10.94
CA GLN A 49 -1.10 2.83 -12.17
C GLN A 49 -0.31 3.69 -13.17
N SER A 50 -0.54 5.02 -13.15
CA SER A 50 0.22 5.97 -13.98
C SER A 50 1.62 6.29 -13.47
N VAL A 51 2.08 5.67 -12.36
CA VAL A 51 3.39 5.91 -11.75
C VAL A 51 4.31 4.73 -12.05
N PRO A 52 5.40 4.90 -12.82
CA PRO A 52 6.33 3.81 -13.09
C PRO A 52 6.88 3.21 -11.79
N GLY A 53 7.03 1.89 -11.73
CA GLY A 53 7.56 1.17 -10.57
C GLY A 53 6.58 0.98 -9.41
N VAL A 54 5.32 1.39 -9.57
CA VAL A 54 4.25 1.16 -8.60
C VAL A 54 3.28 0.13 -9.16
N THR A 55 2.96 -0.87 -8.37
CA THR A 55 1.87 -1.81 -8.61
C THR A 55 0.96 -1.83 -7.39
N THR A 56 -0.27 -2.25 -7.57
CA THR A 56 -1.28 -2.19 -6.52
C THR A 56 -2.17 -3.42 -6.58
N GLU A 57 -2.64 -3.87 -5.43
CA GLU A 57 -3.69 -4.88 -5.31
C GLU A 57 -4.90 -4.26 -4.64
N LEU A 58 -6.01 -4.18 -5.35
CA LEU A 58 -7.29 -3.81 -4.78
C LEU A 58 -7.85 -5.02 -4.02
N GLN A 59 -8.35 -4.78 -2.84
CA GLN A 59 -8.99 -5.80 -2.02
C GLN A 59 -10.42 -5.36 -1.69
N ALA A 60 -11.14 -6.14 -0.88
CA ALA A 60 -12.53 -5.83 -0.56
C ALA A 60 -12.76 -4.35 -0.20
N GLY A 61 -13.74 -3.75 -0.82
CA GLY A 61 -14.02 -2.32 -0.75
C GLY A 61 -12.90 -1.48 -1.40
N ASP A 62 -12.57 -0.35 -0.80
CA ASP A 62 -11.50 0.56 -1.27
C ASP A 62 -10.12 0.23 -0.69
N SER A 63 -9.98 -0.93 -0.04
CA SER A 63 -8.73 -1.31 0.61
C SER A 63 -7.67 -1.66 -0.43
N LEU A 64 -6.50 -1.06 -0.29
CA LEU A 64 -5.43 -1.15 -1.27
C LEU A 64 -4.11 -1.54 -0.62
N LYS A 65 -3.38 -2.46 -1.25
CA LYS A 65 -1.96 -2.65 -1.02
C LYS A 65 -1.16 -1.94 -2.10
N ILE A 66 -0.10 -1.25 -1.69
CA ILE A 66 0.77 -0.50 -2.59
C ILE A 66 2.16 -1.13 -2.55
N HIS A 67 2.67 -1.49 -3.72
CA HIS A 67 4.00 -2.06 -3.89
C HIS A 67 4.87 -1.11 -4.69
N ILE A 68 6.11 -0.92 -4.28
CA ILE A 68 7.08 -0.10 -5.00
C ILE A 68 8.23 -0.98 -5.44
N ARG A 69 8.52 -1.01 -6.75
CA ARG A 69 9.65 -1.75 -7.34
C ARG A 69 9.66 -3.25 -7.00
N GLY A 70 8.46 -3.86 -6.94
CA GLY A 70 8.29 -5.28 -6.63
C GLY A 70 8.57 -5.64 -5.17
N ILE A 71 8.62 -4.67 -4.28
CA ILE A 71 8.66 -4.93 -2.85
C ILE A 71 7.23 -5.02 -2.36
N GLU A 72 6.81 -6.24 -2.16
CA GLU A 72 5.59 -6.65 -1.52
C GLU A 72 5.95 -7.44 -0.27
N ASN A 73 5.43 -7.06 0.86
CA ASN A 73 5.80 -7.69 2.11
C ASN A 73 4.62 -8.08 2.97
N GLN A 74 3.41 -7.85 2.48
CA GLN A 74 2.24 -8.12 3.28
C GLN A 74 1.45 -9.26 2.68
N VAL A 75 1.65 -10.46 3.23
CA VAL A 75 0.85 -11.65 2.91
C VAL A 75 -0.36 -11.72 3.83
N TYR A 76 -0.17 -11.42 5.12
CA TYR A 76 -1.19 -11.54 6.15
C TYR A 76 -1.53 -10.19 6.82
N MET A 77 -2.67 -10.13 7.50
CA MET A 77 -3.04 -8.98 8.32
C MET A 77 -2.01 -8.76 9.44
N GLY A 78 -1.69 -7.50 9.72
CA GLY A 78 -0.70 -7.14 10.75
C GLY A 78 0.74 -7.10 10.27
N GLU A 79 1.03 -7.59 9.07
CA GLU A 79 2.35 -7.41 8.46
C GLU A 79 2.49 -6.01 7.86
N LYS A 80 3.69 -5.47 7.94
CA LYS A 80 3.98 -4.14 7.45
C LYS A 80 4.32 -4.18 5.95
N PRO A 81 3.76 -3.26 5.13
CA PRO A 81 3.89 -3.34 3.67
C PRO A 81 5.27 -2.94 3.13
N GLY A 82 6.19 -2.40 3.95
CA GLY A 82 7.49 -1.90 3.48
C GLY A 82 7.41 -0.63 2.62
N VAL A 83 6.23 -0.02 2.53
CA VAL A 83 5.96 1.28 1.90
C VAL A 83 5.31 2.17 2.93
N ALA A 84 5.96 3.26 3.31
CA ALA A 84 5.39 4.21 4.25
C ALA A 84 4.26 5.01 3.57
N ILE A 85 3.15 5.19 4.29
CA ILE A 85 2.05 6.03 3.84
C ILE A 85 1.89 7.18 4.82
N VAL A 86 1.91 8.39 4.29
CA VAL A 86 1.86 9.62 5.09
C VAL A 86 0.76 10.52 4.54
N ILE A 87 -0.18 10.92 5.39
CA ILE A 87 -1.27 11.81 5.02
C ILE A 87 -1.18 13.08 5.86
N ASP A 88 -0.92 14.24 5.24
CA ASP A 88 -0.68 15.53 5.92
C ASP A 88 0.39 15.44 7.02
N GLY A 89 1.48 14.73 6.76
CA GLY A 89 2.58 14.53 7.71
C GLY A 89 2.33 13.47 8.78
N VAL A 90 1.14 12.88 8.84
CA VAL A 90 0.77 11.80 9.76
C VAL A 90 1.07 10.45 9.13
N PRO A 91 1.96 9.62 9.69
CA PRO A 91 2.14 8.24 9.25
C PRO A 91 0.87 7.44 9.52
N VAL A 92 0.36 6.77 8.50
CA VAL A 92 -0.86 5.96 8.57
C VAL A 92 -0.49 4.50 8.43
N PHE A 93 -0.94 3.70 9.38
CA PHE A 93 -0.82 2.27 9.35
C PHE A 93 -2.12 1.66 9.88
N GLU A 94 -2.92 1.10 8.99
CA GLU A 94 -4.08 0.31 9.39
C GLU A 94 -3.63 -1.14 9.64
N ARG A 95 -4.15 -1.78 10.68
CA ARG A 95 -3.79 -3.18 11.03
C ARG A 95 -4.07 -4.14 9.90
N THR A 96 -5.11 -3.89 9.14
CA THR A 96 -5.41 -4.69 7.95
C THR A 96 -4.31 -4.61 6.90
N GLY A 97 -3.30 -3.73 7.11
CA GLY A 97 -2.22 -3.42 6.19
C GLY A 97 -2.69 -2.74 4.92
N ARG A 98 -3.87 -2.21 4.95
CA ARG A 98 -4.56 -1.59 3.83
C ARG A 98 -4.72 -0.12 4.12
N VAL A 99 -4.75 0.69 3.10
CA VAL A 99 -5.00 2.12 3.24
C VAL A 99 -6.34 2.45 2.66
N ASN A 100 -7.17 3.09 3.48
CA ASN A 100 -8.43 3.63 3.04
C ASN A 100 -8.32 5.16 3.01
N ILE A 101 -8.58 5.74 1.86
CA ILE A 101 -8.41 7.16 1.62
C ILE A 101 -9.64 7.69 0.93
N ASP A 102 -10.21 8.78 1.47
CA ASP A 102 -11.25 9.51 0.75
C ASP A 102 -10.62 10.20 -0.48
N MET A 103 -10.87 9.64 -1.66
CA MET A 103 -10.40 10.16 -2.94
C MET A 103 -10.80 11.61 -3.18
N ASP A 104 -11.98 12.00 -2.72
CA ASP A 104 -12.51 13.33 -2.92
C ASP A 104 -11.80 14.39 -2.07
N ASN A 105 -11.01 13.97 -1.08
CA ASN A 105 -10.24 14.85 -0.20
C ASN A 105 -8.74 14.95 -0.60
N ILE A 106 -8.29 14.28 -1.66
CA ILE A 106 -6.90 14.33 -2.11
C ILE A 106 -6.63 15.60 -2.89
N GLU A 107 -5.59 16.37 -2.50
CA GLU A 107 -5.05 17.49 -3.27
C GLU A 107 -3.86 17.06 -4.13
N SER A 108 -2.97 16.21 -3.61
CA SER A 108 -1.85 15.67 -4.38
C SER A 108 -1.34 14.36 -3.80
N ILE A 109 -0.73 13.55 -4.67
CA ILE A 109 -0.02 12.34 -4.28
C ILE A 109 1.42 12.45 -4.76
N LYS A 110 2.39 12.21 -3.86
CA LYS A 110 3.81 12.15 -4.18
C LYS A 110 4.32 10.76 -3.82
N VAL A 111 5.03 10.13 -4.74
CA VAL A 111 5.63 8.80 -4.51
C VAL A 111 7.14 8.94 -4.55
N VAL A 112 7.78 8.74 -3.41
CA VAL A 112 9.25 8.69 -3.26
C VAL A 112 9.66 7.24 -3.41
N LYS A 113 10.46 6.93 -4.42
CA LYS A 113 10.85 5.54 -4.74
C LYS A 113 12.28 5.24 -4.32
N GLY A 114 12.52 3.98 -3.91
CA GLY A 114 13.77 3.54 -3.27
C GLY A 114 13.77 3.76 -1.77
N GLY A 115 14.71 3.20 -1.04
CA GLY A 115 14.77 3.28 0.42
C GLY A 115 14.61 4.72 0.93
N ALA A 116 13.57 4.97 1.71
CA ALA A 116 13.19 6.29 2.21
C ALA A 116 13.18 6.38 3.74
N SER A 117 13.70 5.34 4.42
CA SER A 117 13.73 5.31 5.90
C SER A 117 14.53 6.44 6.52
N TYR A 118 15.46 7.05 5.79
CA TYR A 118 16.21 8.22 6.24
C TYR A 118 15.32 9.47 6.52
N LEU A 119 14.05 9.47 6.10
CA LEU A 119 13.05 10.51 6.40
C LEU A 119 11.84 9.96 7.15
N PHE A 120 11.35 8.77 6.75
CA PHE A 120 10.08 8.24 7.23
C PHE A 120 10.25 7.14 8.29
N GLY A 121 11.48 6.61 8.46
CA GLY A 121 11.80 5.57 9.44
C GLY A 121 11.31 4.19 9.04
N ASP A 122 10.78 3.47 10.02
CA ASP A 122 10.20 2.14 9.85
C ASP A 122 9.11 2.12 8.77
N ASP A 123 9.01 1.02 8.02
CA ASP A 123 8.10 0.77 6.91
C ASP A 123 8.43 1.50 5.59
N ALA A 124 9.47 2.32 5.51
CA ALA A 124 9.90 2.97 4.28
C ALA A 124 11.03 2.21 3.56
N LEU A 125 10.98 0.88 3.56
CA LEU A 125 11.96 -0.01 2.94
C LEU A 125 12.08 0.24 1.42
N ALA A 126 10.93 0.29 0.74
CA ALA A 126 10.81 0.47 -0.70
C ALA A 126 10.61 1.93 -1.12
N GLY A 127 10.11 2.75 -0.21
CA GLY A 127 9.75 4.13 -0.50
C GLY A 127 8.60 4.64 0.37
N ALA A 128 8.00 5.75 -0.07
CA ALA A 128 6.87 6.35 0.63
C ALA A 128 5.84 6.92 -0.35
N VAL A 129 4.57 6.83 0.01
CA VAL A 129 3.45 7.51 -0.63
C VAL A 129 2.97 8.62 0.28
N ILE A 130 3.06 9.85 -0.18
CA ILE A 130 2.74 11.05 0.57
C ILE A 130 1.49 11.66 -0.05
N ILE A 131 0.45 11.80 0.75
CA ILE A 131 -0.84 12.34 0.34
C ILE A 131 -1.07 13.65 1.06
N THR A 132 -1.34 14.69 0.30
CA THR A 132 -1.76 15.98 0.82
C THR A 132 -3.27 16.12 0.60
N THR A 133 -4.01 16.45 1.66
CA THR A 133 -5.45 16.68 1.57
C THR A 133 -5.77 18.11 1.13
N LYS A 134 -6.97 18.30 0.59
CA LYS A 134 -7.47 19.58 0.05
C LYS A 134 -7.34 20.72 1.04
N ARG A 135 -7.00 21.92 0.54
CA ARG A 135 -6.84 23.17 1.30
C ARG A 135 -7.94 24.15 0.89
N GLY A 136 -8.54 24.82 1.87
CA GLY A 136 -9.69 25.68 1.65
C GLY A 136 -9.47 26.85 0.70
N ALA A 137 -8.24 27.37 0.61
CA ALA A 137 -7.92 28.47 -0.29
C ALA A 137 -8.20 28.16 -1.77
N LYS A 138 -8.02 26.90 -2.19
CA LYS A 138 -8.28 26.44 -3.57
C LYS A 138 -9.74 26.05 -3.81
N TYR A 139 -10.46 25.64 -2.77
CA TYR A 139 -11.80 25.05 -2.86
C TYR A 139 -12.86 25.94 -2.20
N GLN A 140 -12.88 27.22 -2.58
CA GLN A 140 -13.83 28.21 -2.06
C GLN A 140 -15.24 27.99 -2.64
N GLY A 141 -16.24 28.36 -1.88
CA GLY A 141 -17.64 28.23 -2.26
C GLY A 141 -18.25 26.89 -1.86
N TYR A 142 -19.22 26.42 -2.62
CA TYR A 142 -19.95 25.18 -2.35
C TYR A 142 -19.81 24.24 -3.53
N THR A 143 -19.63 22.96 -3.27
CA THR A 143 -19.61 21.91 -4.29
C THR A 143 -20.59 20.81 -3.88
N LEU A 144 -21.45 20.40 -4.81
CA LEU A 144 -22.31 19.22 -4.70
C LEU A 144 -21.95 18.26 -5.83
N ALA A 145 -21.78 16.98 -5.53
CA ALA A 145 -21.54 15.96 -6.54
C ALA A 145 -22.35 14.70 -6.25
N ALA A 146 -22.73 14.00 -7.33
CA ALA A 146 -23.39 12.71 -7.27
C ALA A 146 -22.86 11.82 -8.40
N GLU A 147 -22.66 10.53 -8.09
CA GLU A 147 -22.20 9.53 -9.05
C GLU A 147 -23.05 8.26 -8.93
N VAL A 148 -23.18 7.55 -10.04
CA VAL A 148 -23.83 6.25 -10.14
C VAL A 148 -23.00 5.35 -11.08
N GLY A 149 -22.96 4.06 -10.82
CA GLY A 149 -22.16 3.14 -11.64
C GLY A 149 -22.63 1.71 -11.59
N SER A 150 -21.83 0.85 -12.20
CA SER A 150 -21.99 -0.61 -12.18
C SER A 150 -21.96 -1.13 -10.74
N PHE A 151 -22.48 -2.32 -10.52
CA PHE A 151 -22.45 -3.02 -9.22
C PHE A 151 -23.11 -2.23 -8.08
N GLY A 152 -24.22 -1.52 -8.39
CA GLY A 152 -24.95 -0.73 -7.40
C GLY A 152 -24.17 0.49 -6.87
N TYR A 153 -23.07 0.90 -7.54
CA TYR A 153 -22.26 2.03 -7.09
C TYR A 153 -23.05 3.33 -7.07
N THR A 154 -23.01 4.01 -5.93
CA THR A 154 -23.57 5.35 -5.74
C THR A 154 -22.64 6.18 -4.86
N LYS A 155 -22.48 7.47 -5.18
CA LYS A 155 -21.76 8.43 -4.35
C LYS A 155 -22.51 9.75 -4.27
N GLY A 156 -22.50 10.35 -3.07
CA GLY A 156 -22.93 11.71 -2.83
C GLY A 156 -21.87 12.50 -2.08
N LEU A 157 -21.64 13.75 -2.46
CA LEU A 157 -20.67 14.64 -1.83
C LEU A 157 -21.22 16.05 -1.69
N ALA A 158 -20.94 16.65 -0.53
CA ALA A 158 -21.13 18.08 -0.30
C ALA A 158 -19.89 18.68 0.35
N ARG A 159 -19.40 19.80 -0.21
CA ARG A 159 -18.25 20.54 0.30
C ARG A 159 -18.56 22.02 0.41
N ALA A 160 -18.09 22.66 1.47
CA ALA A 160 -18.09 24.10 1.65
C ALA A 160 -16.70 24.57 2.01
N GLY A 161 -16.21 25.61 1.35
CA GLY A 161 -14.90 26.17 1.61
C GLY A 161 -14.89 27.69 1.56
N PHE A 162 -13.93 28.29 2.27
CA PHE A 162 -13.73 29.72 2.33
C PHE A 162 -12.25 30.08 2.39
N SER A 163 -11.95 31.32 1.99
CA SER A 163 -10.63 31.90 2.18
C SER A 163 -10.74 33.42 2.34
N ASN A 164 -10.02 33.96 3.31
CA ASN A 164 -9.85 35.39 3.52
C ASN A 164 -8.43 35.69 4.03
N GLU A 165 -8.12 36.95 4.35
CA GLU A 165 -6.81 37.39 4.79
C GLU A 165 -6.31 36.71 6.08
N SER A 166 -7.21 36.25 6.96
CA SER A 166 -6.87 35.69 8.27
C SER A 166 -6.97 34.17 8.33
N ALA A 167 -7.77 33.57 7.46
CA ALA A 167 -8.00 32.12 7.50
C ALA A 167 -8.50 31.58 6.17
N SER A 168 -8.22 30.32 5.93
CA SER A 168 -8.86 29.51 4.89
C SER A 168 -9.26 28.16 5.43
N GLY A 169 -10.32 27.58 4.90
CA GLY A 169 -10.76 26.28 5.37
C GLY A 169 -11.83 25.67 4.50
N HIS A 170 -12.03 24.35 4.69
CA HIS A 170 -13.15 23.65 4.08
C HIS A 170 -13.65 22.56 5.02
N VAL A 171 -14.88 22.16 4.78
CA VAL A 171 -15.50 20.97 5.34
C VAL A 171 -16.16 20.21 4.20
N GLN A 172 -16.06 18.88 4.23
CA GLN A 172 -16.60 17.97 3.24
C GLN A 172 -17.27 16.80 3.93
N VAL A 173 -18.44 16.41 3.42
CA VAL A 173 -19.09 15.15 3.75
C VAL A 173 -19.28 14.37 2.47
N SER A 174 -19.04 13.07 2.51
CA SER A 174 -19.31 12.17 1.40
C SER A 174 -19.81 10.81 1.89
N ARG A 175 -20.62 10.18 1.07
CA ARG A 175 -21.05 8.80 1.26
C ARG A 175 -20.92 8.05 -0.05
N ARG A 176 -20.37 6.85 0.03
CA ARG A 176 -20.18 5.92 -1.08
C ARG A 176 -20.78 4.58 -0.70
N ASN A 177 -21.44 3.93 -1.66
CA ASN A 177 -22.03 2.61 -1.50
C ASN A 177 -21.83 1.81 -2.78
N THR A 178 -21.60 0.50 -2.66
CA THR A 178 -21.56 -0.44 -3.77
C THR A 178 -21.98 -1.83 -3.29
N ASP A 179 -22.64 -2.58 -4.15
CA ASP A 179 -22.91 -4.01 -3.91
C ASP A 179 -21.65 -4.88 -4.16
N GLY A 180 -20.64 -4.31 -4.88
CA GLY A 180 -19.44 -5.00 -5.28
C GLY A 180 -19.62 -5.90 -6.51
N TYR A 181 -18.51 -6.31 -7.11
CA TYR A 181 -18.51 -7.21 -8.28
C TYR A 181 -18.65 -8.68 -7.87
N HIS A 182 -17.88 -9.09 -6.86
CA HIS A 182 -17.91 -10.47 -6.34
C HIS A 182 -19.13 -10.67 -5.44
N ASP A 183 -19.51 -11.90 -5.26
CA ASP A 183 -20.51 -12.27 -4.27
C ASP A 183 -20.03 -11.85 -2.88
N ASP A 184 -20.94 -11.38 -2.04
CA ASP A 184 -20.65 -10.89 -0.68
C ASP A 184 -19.50 -9.87 -0.60
N SER A 185 -19.43 -8.93 -1.56
CA SER A 185 -18.39 -7.89 -1.60
C SER A 185 -18.89 -6.46 -1.42
N GLY A 186 -20.12 -6.30 -0.97
CA GLY A 186 -20.73 -4.99 -0.74
C GLY A 186 -19.96 -4.15 0.28
N SER A 187 -19.96 -2.82 0.06
CA SER A 187 -19.34 -1.89 1.00
C SER A 187 -20.05 -0.53 1.04
N THR A 188 -20.01 0.09 2.22
CA THR A 188 -20.43 1.47 2.45
C THR A 188 -19.31 2.22 3.14
N ALA A 189 -19.07 3.47 2.74
CA ALA A 189 -18.10 4.35 3.39
C ALA A 189 -18.69 5.76 3.54
N GLU A 190 -18.60 6.31 4.74
CA GLU A 190 -19.01 7.66 5.07
C GLU A 190 -17.81 8.44 5.57
N TYR A 191 -17.64 9.68 5.10
CA TYR A 191 -16.50 10.51 5.45
C TYR A 191 -16.97 11.91 5.88
N LEU A 192 -16.34 12.43 6.91
CA LEU A 192 -16.33 13.83 7.29
C LEU A 192 -14.89 14.32 7.33
N ASN A 193 -14.53 15.22 6.43
CA ASN A 193 -13.21 15.82 6.34
C ASN A 193 -13.28 17.32 6.58
N GLY A 194 -12.28 17.87 7.24
CA GLY A 194 -12.17 19.30 7.45
C GLY A 194 -10.71 19.73 7.62
N LYS A 195 -10.40 20.89 7.06
CA LYS A 195 -9.08 21.52 7.25
C LYS A 195 -9.27 23.02 7.41
N LEU A 196 -8.67 23.59 8.45
CA LEU A 196 -8.67 25.01 8.73
C LEU A 196 -7.24 25.49 8.88
N MET A 197 -6.88 26.50 8.10
CA MET A 197 -5.60 27.20 8.19
C MET A 197 -5.88 28.59 8.75
N TYR A 198 -5.20 28.96 9.84
CA TYR A 198 -5.30 30.27 10.47
C TYR A 198 -3.95 30.97 10.39
N TYR A 199 -3.93 32.13 9.74
CA TYR A 199 -2.72 32.91 9.53
C TYR A 199 -2.53 33.84 10.75
N LEU A 200 -1.53 33.56 11.57
CA LEU A 200 -1.21 34.34 12.78
C LEU A 200 -0.58 35.69 12.40
N ASP A 201 0.30 35.65 11.42
CA ASP A 201 0.95 36.77 10.77
C ASP A 201 1.42 36.35 9.34
N ASP A 202 2.05 37.27 8.61
CA ASP A 202 2.55 37.01 7.23
C ASP A 202 3.58 35.88 7.14
N THR A 203 4.06 35.36 8.25
CA THR A 203 5.16 34.41 8.32
C THR A 203 4.83 33.17 9.16
N SER A 204 3.64 33.11 9.78
CA SER A 204 3.26 32.00 10.65
C SER A 204 1.80 31.62 10.54
N GLU A 205 1.55 30.31 10.56
CA GLU A 205 0.22 29.74 10.47
C GLU A 205 0.01 28.55 11.42
N ILE A 206 -1.24 28.29 11.74
CA ILE A 206 -1.69 27.06 12.39
C ILE A 206 -2.66 26.37 11.44
N SER A 207 -2.37 25.11 11.13
CA SER A 207 -3.27 24.23 10.36
C SER A 207 -3.89 23.20 11.28
N LEU A 208 -5.21 23.08 11.23
CA LEU A 208 -5.99 22.07 11.95
C LEU A 208 -6.63 21.14 10.93
N GLY A 209 -6.44 19.84 11.08
CA GLY A 209 -7.05 18.82 10.23
C GLY A 209 -7.89 17.83 11.01
N LEU A 210 -9.00 17.44 10.40
CA LEU A 210 -9.95 16.44 10.90
C LEU A 210 -10.31 15.49 9.77
N GLU A 211 -10.25 14.20 10.04
CA GLU A 211 -10.81 13.15 9.20
C GLU A 211 -11.52 12.13 10.08
N LEU A 212 -12.82 11.93 9.84
CA LEU A 212 -13.62 10.88 10.44
C LEU A 212 -14.17 10.02 9.32
N SER A 213 -14.12 8.71 9.48
CA SER A 213 -14.78 7.79 8.55
C SER A 213 -15.40 6.62 9.29
N ASP A 214 -16.55 6.21 8.78
CA ASP A 214 -17.26 5.00 9.15
C ASP A 214 -17.41 4.14 7.90
N ARG A 215 -16.89 2.93 7.93
CA ARG A 215 -16.81 2.03 6.80
C ARG A 215 -17.25 0.64 7.19
N ASN A 216 -18.21 0.16 6.45
CA ASN A 216 -18.76 -1.18 6.57
C ASN A 216 -18.50 -1.93 5.26
N LYS A 217 -17.92 -3.11 5.32
CA LYS A 217 -17.61 -3.87 4.12
C LYS A 217 -17.59 -5.37 4.37
N ASN A 218 -18.11 -6.09 3.39
CA ASN A 218 -17.90 -7.53 3.31
C ASN A 218 -16.53 -7.80 2.64
N SER A 219 -15.84 -8.80 3.14
CA SER A 219 -14.60 -9.27 2.53
C SER A 219 -14.90 -10.51 1.73
N HIS A 220 -14.83 -10.38 0.42
CA HIS A 220 -14.90 -11.55 -0.44
C HIS A 220 -13.65 -12.42 -0.28
N GLY A 221 -13.78 -13.71 -0.50
CA GLY A 221 -12.70 -14.67 -0.59
C GLY A 221 -12.00 -14.63 -1.95
N ALA A 222 -11.46 -15.77 -2.34
CA ALA A 222 -10.86 -16.01 -3.64
C ALA A 222 -11.40 -17.33 -4.21
N VAL A 223 -11.36 -17.46 -5.52
CA VAL A 223 -11.68 -18.72 -6.22
C VAL A 223 -10.43 -19.58 -6.28
N LYS A 224 -10.58 -20.90 -6.19
CA LYS A 224 -9.47 -21.82 -6.32
C LYS A 224 -9.40 -22.40 -7.74
N GLY A 225 -8.36 -22.02 -8.45
CA GLY A 225 -8.03 -22.51 -9.79
C GLY A 225 -8.58 -21.65 -10.94
N GLU A 226 -7.88 -21.68 -12.05
CA GLU A 226 -8.23 -20.92 -13.27
C GLU A 226 -9.57 -21.37 -13.87
N VAL A 227 -9.82 -22.67 -13.92
CA VAL A 227 -11.08 -23.20 -14.48
C VAL A 227 -12.29 -22.70 -13.68
N ALA A 228 -12.21 -22.71 -12.36
CA ALA A 228 -13.31 -22.20 -11.52
C ALA A 228 -13.45 -20.67 -11.64
N ALA A 229 -12.36 -19.95 -11.80
CA ALA A 229 -12.37 -18.50 -12.02
C ALA A 229 -12.98 -18.11 -13.37
N GLU A 230 -12.80 -18.94 -14.42
CA GLU A 230 -13.42 -18.75 -15.73
C GLU A 230 -14.92 -19.10 -15.72
N GLU A 231 -15.29 -20.18 -15.01
CA GLU A 231 -16.69 -20.64 -14.95
C GLU A 231 -17.57 -19.71 -14.12
N ASP A 232 -17.04 -19.18 -13.00
CA ASP A 232 -17.75 -18.26 -12.14
C ASP A 232 -16.81 -17.20 -11.54
N PRO A 233 -16.50 -16.12 -12.29
CA PRO A 233 -15.57 -15.08 -11.88
C PRO A 233 -16.03 -14.25 -10.68
N LYS A 234 -17.28 -14.36 -10.29
CA LYS A 234 -17.85 -13.65 -9.12
C LYS A 234 -17.77 -14.48 -7.85
N SER A 235 -17.64 -15.78 -7.97
CA SER A 235 -17.58 -16.67 -6.82
C SER A 235 -16.38 -16.33 -5.93
N THR A 236 -16.57 -16.52 -4.65
CA THR A 236 -15.55 -16.35 -3.62
C THR A 236 -15.36 -17.64 -2.80
N ASP A 237 -15.91 -18.73 -3.28
CA ASP A 237 -15.86 -20.03 -2.62
C ASP A 237 -14.55 -20.76 -2.96
N ILE A 238 -13.54 -20.61 -2.10
CA ILE A 238 -12.30 -21.39 -2.19
C ILE A 238 -12.60 -22.91 -2.06
N TYR A 239 -13.67 -23.26 -1.36
CA TYR A 239 -14.11 -24.64 -1.13
C TYR A 239 -15.61 -24.72 -1.41
N SER A 240 -16.03 -25.59 -2.28
CA SER A 240 -17.40 -25.76 -2.76
C SER A 240 -18.50 -26.05 -1.69
N TYR A 241 -18.29 -25.66 -0.45
CA TYR A 241 -19.16 -25.95 0.67
C TYR A 241 -19.48 -24.74 1.56
N ASN A 242 -19.23 -23.51 1.09
CA ASN A 242 -18.94 -22.45 2.02
C ASN A 242 -19.71 -21.18 1.79
N ASP A 243 -20.45 -20.86 2.78
CA ASP A 243 -20.95 -19.57 3.14
C ASP A 243 -19.79 -18.75 3.76
N TYR A 244 -18.82 -18.35 2.93
CA TYR A 244 -17.70 -17.50 3.38
C TYR A 244 -18.19 -16.08 3.56
N SER A 245 -18.34 -15.67 4.80
CA SER A 245 -18.84 -14.35 5.13
C SER A 245 -17.90 -13.70 6.14
N ASN A 246 -17.03 -12.86 5.66
CA ASN A 246 -16.21 -11.99 6.51
C ASN A 246 -16.73 -10.56 6.42
N HIS A 247 -16.86 -9.92 7.56
CA HIS A 247 -17.43 -8.59 7.66
C HIS A 247 -16.52 -7.68 8.48
N TYR A 248 -16.33 -6.45 8.01
CA TYR A 248 -15.55 -5.43 8.69
C TYR A 248 -16.40 -4.18 8.92
N ASP A 249 -16.43 -3.72 10.17
CA ASP A 249 -16.82 -2.37 10.54
C ASP A 249 -15.58 -1.62 11.01
N VAL A 250 -15.30 -0.47 10.41
CA VAL A 250 -14.08 0.30 10.66
C VAL A 250 -14.44 1.76 10.92
N GLU A 251 -14.23 2.21 12.15
CA GLU A 251 -14.33 3.61 12.52
C GLU A 251 -12.93 4.22 12.63
N LEU A 252 -12.68 5.32 11.93
CA LEU A 252 -11.41 6.01 11.94
C LEU A 252 -11.57 7.46 12.35
N ALA A 253 -10.66 7.92 13.22
CA ALA A 253 -10.57 9.32 13.62
C ALA A 253 -9.12 9.81 13.56
N LYS A 254 -8.84 10.78 12.69
CA LYS A 254 -7.53 11.43 12.56
C LYS A 254 -7.65 12.92 12.83
N TYR A 255 -6.82 13.43 13.72
CA TYR A 255 -6.71 14.84 14.06
C TYR A 255 -5.26 15.26 14.00
N PHE A 256 -4.99 16.44 13.47
CA PHE A 256 -3.67 17.01 13.56
C PHE A 256 -3.69 18.53 13.75
N ILE A 257 -2.61 19.03 14.35
CA ILE A 257 -2.32 20.45 14.48
C ILE A 257 -0.91 20.66 14.00
N THR A 258 -0.74 21.48 12.97
CA THR A 258 0.57 21.86 12.46
C THR A 258 0.77 23.35 12.69
N TYR A 259 1.86 23.72 13.38
CA TYR A 259 2.36 25.08 13.44
C TYR A 259 3.53 25.21 12.48
N SER A 260 3.49 26.23 11.63
CA SER A 260 4.58 26.59 10.73
C SER A 260 5.00 28.04 10.93
N LYS A 261 6.32 28.31 10.97
CA LYS A 261 6.91 29.63 11.11
C LYS A 261 8.08 29.81 10.16
N ASN A 262 7.97 30.78 9.27
CA ASN A 262 9.08 31.29 8.49
C ASN A 262 9.75 32.42 9.28
N PHE A 263 11.00 32.24 9.70
CA PHE A 263 11.77 33.29 10.40
C PHE A 263 12.33 34.31 9.41
N ASN A 264 12.60 33.85 8.20
CA ASN A 264 13.03 34.63 7.05
C ASN A 264 12.76 33.80 5.77
N GLU A 265 13.25 34.22 4.61
CA GLU A 265 13.04 33.52 3.32
C GLU A 265 13.66 32.11 3.27
N SER A 266 14.59 31.80 4.17
CA SER A 266 15.36 30.55 4.14
C SER A 266 15.18 29.67 5.37
N ASP A 267 14.74 30.23 6.49
CA ASP A 267 14.65 29.51 7.78
C ASP A 267 13.20 29.29 8.16
N ASN A 268 12.86 28.03 8.35
CA ASN A 268 11.50 27.59 8.67
C ASN A 268 11.50 26.57 9.81
N LEU A 269 10.50 26.68 10.69
CA LEU A 269 10.18 25.69 11.71
C LEU A 269 8.77 25.15 11.46
N MET A 270 8.65 23.84 11.48
CA MET A 270 7.37 23.14 11.50
C MET A 270 7.26 22.26 12.74
N VAL A 271 6.09 22.26 13.38
CA VAL A 271 5.75 21.34 14.46
C VAL A 271 4.38 20.75 14.18
N ASN A 272 4.30 19.44 14.07
CA ASN A 272 3.07 18.69 13.85
C ASN A 272 2.79 17.81 15.07
N LEU A 273 1.60 17.96 15.63
CA LEU A 273 1.02 17.09 16.67
C LEU A 273 -0.17 16.38 16.08
N TYR A 274 -0.26 15.06 16.28
CA TYR A 274 -1.37 14.31 15.73
C TYR A 274 -1.85 13.18 16.63
N ARG A 275 -3.11 12.80 16.43
CA ARG A 275 -3.71 11.56 16.90
C ARG A 275 -4.39 10.87 15.73
N TYR A 276 -4.10 9.62 15.57
CA TYR A 276 -4.76 8.69 14.65
C TYR A 276 -5.37 7.56 15.49
N GLY A 277 -6.63 7.25 15.30
CA GLY A 277 -7.32 6.14 15.95
C GLY A 277 -8.12 5.36 14.94
N ASP A 278 -8.13 4.05 15.10
CA ASP A 278 -8.80 3.07 14.24
C ASP A 278 -9.44 2.02 15.16
N GLU A 279 -10.75 1.93 15.14
CA GLU A 279 -11.53 0.88 15.80
C GLU A 279 -12.09 -0.03 14.72
N THR A 280 -11.69 -1.31 14.72
CA THR A 280 -12.11 -2.29 13.72
C THR A 280 -12.80 -3.46 14.41
N GLN A 281 -14.03 -3.75 14.00
CA GLN A 281 -14.70 -5.00 14.29
C GLN A 281 -14.58 -5.91 13.07
N PHE A 282 -13.98 -7.06 13.25
CA PHE A 282 -13.83 -8.06 12.21
C PHE A 282 -14.53 -9.35 12.61
N TYR A 283 -15.66 -9.59 11.98
CA TYR A 283 -16.36 -10.87 12.08
C TYR A 283 -15.75 -11.82 11.05
N SER A 284 -15.13 -12.89 11.54
CA SER A 284 -14.55 -13.94 10.73
C SER A 284 -15.36 -15.20 10.89
N LYS A 285 -15.98 -15.64 9.81
CA LYS A 285 -16.60 -16.94 9.67
C LYS A 285 -15.68 -17.78 8.79
N PRO A 286 -14.72 -18.51 9.41
CA PRO A 286 -13.89 -19.41 8.64
C PRO A 286 -14.83 -20.48 8.09
N ASN A 287 -14.58 -20.73 6.89
CA ASN A 287 -15.24 -21.64 6.07
C ASN A 287 -15.10 -23.06 6.54
N SER A 288 -16.18 -23.69 6.89
CA SER A 288 -16.08 -25.02 7.42
C SER A 288 -17.28 -25.90 7.13
N ILE A 289 -16.98 -27.01 6.49
CA ILE A 289 -17.81 -28.21 6.51
C ILE A 289 -17.84 -28.82 7.93
N ASP A 290 -16.91 -28.45 8.78
CA ASP A 290 -16.81 -28.99 10.13
C ASP A 290 -17.55 -28.05 11.09
N PRO A 291 -18.71 -28.48 11.63
CA PRO A 291 -19.47 -27.69 12.60
C PRO A 291 -18.73 -27.45 13.93
N ARG A 292 -17.51 -27.98 14.06
CA ARG A 292 -16.60 -27.71 15.19
C ARG A 292 -15.70 -26.52 14.97
N LEU A 293 -15.82 -25.84 13.83
CA LEU A 293 -15.03 -24.65 13.55
C LEU A 293 -15.72 -23.40 14.08
N TYR A 294 -14.90 -22.52 14.52
CA TYR A 294 -15.19 -21.32 15.28
C TYR A 294 -15.56 -20.15 14.36
N GLU A 295 -16.52 -19.39 14.76
CA GLU A 295 -16.74 -18.05 14.26
C GLU A 295 -16.21 -17.08 15.32
N ASN A 296 -15.40 -16.10 14.91
CA ASN A 296 -14.77 -15.15 15.81
C ASN A 296 -15.22 -13.72 15.51
N LEU A 297 -15.47 -12.97 16.57
CA LEU A 297 -15.57 -11.54 16.53
C LEU A 297 -14.25 -10.94 17.08
N ASN A 298 -13.48 -10.33 16.20
CA ASN A 298 -12.23 -9.67 16.57
C ASN A 298 -12.48 -8.17 16.72
N LEU A 299 -12.17 -7.64 17.89
CA LEU A 299 -12.27 -6.23 18.22
C LEU A 299 -10.85 -5.67 18.29
N TYR A 300 -10.53 -4.76 17.39
CA TYR A 300 -9.23 -4.12 17.29
C TYR A 300 -9.35 -2.65 17.58
N ASP A 301 -8.59 -2.14 18.53
CA ASP A 301 -8.46 -0.72 18.80
C ASP A 301 -7.01 -0.31 18.64
N GLN A 302 -6.77 0.69 17.81
CA GLN A 302 -5.46 1.27 17.60
C GLN A 302 -5.49 2.77 17.86
N VAL A 303 -4.60 3.26 18.69
CA VAL A 303 -4.41 4.69 18.91
C VAL A 303 -2.95 5.05 18.76
N GLN A 304 -2.63 5.84 17.74
CA GLN A 304 -1.32 6.42 17.52
C GLN A 304 -1.34 7.92 17.88
N ARG A 305 -0.34 8.37 18.63
CA ARG A 305 -0.08 9.78 18.91
C ARG A 305 1.34 10.11 18.52
N GLY A 306 1.55 11.30 18.00
CA GLY A 306 2.89 11.68 17.60
C GLY A 306 3.14 13.18 17.65
N LEU A 307 4.42 13.49 17.78
CA LEU A 307 4.99 14.81 17.61
C LEU A 307 6.12 14.71 16.60
N LYS A 308 6.03 15.51 15.55
CA LYS A 308 7.07 15.67 14.55
C LYS A 308 7.48 17.14 14.49
N SER A 309 8.78 17.42 14.55
CA SER A 309 9.29 18.78 14.43
C SER A 309 10.45 18.81 13.46
N GLU A 310 10.43 19.77 12.54
CA GLU A 310 11.48 19.99 11.55
C GLU A 310 11.89 21.47 11.56
N PHE A 311 13.18 21.71 11.67
CA PHE A 311 13.77 23.00 11.42
C PHE A 311 14.60 22.90 10.13
N ARG A 312 14.35 23.81 9.20
CA ARG A 312 15.04 23.90 7.92
C ARG A 312 15.72 25.26 7.81
N SER A 313 16.93 25.27 7.30
CA SER A 313 17.68 26.49 7.01
C SER A 313 18.29 26.38 5.63
N GLY A 314 18.07 27.40 4.81
CA GLY A 314 18.55 27.48 3.43
C GLY A 314 19.59 28.57 3.27
N GLY A 315 20.51 28.40 2.29
CA GLY A 315 21.47 29.37 1.89
C GLY A 315 22.00 29.05 0.49
N GLU A 316 22.70 30.02 -0.13
CA GLU A 316 23.19 29.86 -1.51
C GLU A 316 24.07 28.61 -1.71
N SER A 317 24.90 28.29 -0.73
CA SER A 317 25.84 27.17 -0.82
C SER A 317 25.48 25.99 0.03
N LEU A 318 24.74 26.20 1.13
CA LEU A 318 24.42 25.18 2.12
C LEU A 318 22.99 25.32 2.58
N ALA A 319 22.22 24.25 2.47
CA ALA A 319 20.93 24.09 3.13
C ALA A 319 20.97 22.88 4.07
N TRP A 320 20.28 22.94 5.19
CA TRP A 320 20.23 21.84 6.14
C TRP A 320 18.88 21.74 6.84
N MET A 321 18.60 20.57 7.34
CA MET A 321 17.41 20.26 8.12
C MET A 321 17.80 19.43 9.34
N ALA A 322 17.19 19.71 10.49
CA ALA A 322 17.25 18.87 11.68
C ALA A 322 15.82 18.61 12.17
N ALA A 323 15.55 17.36 12.58
CA ALA A 323 14.21 16.95 12.88
C ALA A 323 14.13 15.92 14.02
N LEU A 324 12.98 15.89 14.66
CA LEU A 324 12.60 14.98 15.73
C LEU A 324 11.26 14.31 15.35
N ASP A 325 11.15 13.00 15.60
CA ASP A 325 9.94 12.21 15.37
C ASP A 325 9.70 11.31 16.59
N LEU A 326 8.66 11.60 17.35
CA LEU A 326 8.26 10.86 18.55
C LEU A 326 6.87 10.28 18.31
N ARG A 327 6.72 8.97 18.44
CA ARG A 327 5.46 8.27 18.25
C ARG A 327 5.21 7.27 19.36
N ASP A 328 3.98 7.21 19.79
CA ASP A 328 3.43 6.21 20.68
C ASP A 328 2.22 5.59 20.00
N ASN A 329 2.22 4.28 19.83
CA ASN A 329 1.13 3.54 19.19
C ASN A 329 0.71 2.39 20.10
N ARG A 330 -0.48 2.52 20.67
CA ARG A 330 -1.13 1.47 21.45
C ARG A 330 -2.10 0.71 20.59
N TYR A 331 -2.03 -0.57 20.69
CA TYR A 331 -2.78 -1.51 19.90
C TYR A 331 -3.40 -2.57 20.82
N GLU A 332 -4.72 -2.67 20.83
CA GLU A 332 -5.47 -3.66 21.60
C GLU A 332 -6.19 -4.64 20.68
N ASN A 333 -6.20 -5.90 21.06
CA ASN A 333 -6.89 -6.98 20.37
C ASN A 333 -7.71 -7.78 21.38
N ASN A 334 -9.01 -7.86 21.13
CA ASN A 334 -9.91 -8.72 21.89
C ASN A 334 -10.66 -9.61 20.91
N THR A 335 -10.52 -10.94 21.06
CA THR A 335 -11.21 -11.92 20.23
C THR A 335 -12.23 -12.63 21.06
N LEU A 336 -13.48 -12.62 20.60
CA LEU A 336 -14.61 -13.30 21.23
C LEU A 336 -15.06 -14.49 20.38
N ALA A 337 -15.48 -15.56 21.02
CA ALA A 337 -16.22 -16.64 20.36
C ALA A 337 -17.57 -16.08 19.90
N ALA A 338 -17.87 -16.10 18.60
CA ALA A 338 -19.16 -15.66 18.09
C ALA A 338 -20.23 -16.73 18.20
N ILE A 339 -19.81 -17.99 18.26
CA ILE A 339 -20.66 -19.20 18.46
C ILE A 339 -20.04 -20.10 19.51
N ASP A 340 -20.81 -21.11 19.97
CA ASP A 340 -20.28 -22.16 20.83
C ASP A 340 -19.23 -22.99 20.10
N ILE A 341 -18.04 -23.15 20.69
CA ILE A 341 -16.89 -23.86 20.10
C ILE A 341 -16.78 -25.25 20.74
N TYR A 342 -16.58 -26.27 19.91
CA TYR A 342 -16.48 -27.66 20.35
C TYR A 342 -15.11 -28.25 19.92
N ASP A 343 -14.54 -29.11 20.79
CA ASP A 343 -13.33 -29.86 20.47
C ASP A 343 -13.62 -31.00 19.44
N ARG A 344 -12.53 -31.61 18.93
CA ARG A 344 -12.67 -32.75 17.97
C ARG A 344 -13.47 -33.95 18.49
N ARG A 345 -13.75 -34.01 19.79
CA ARG A 345 -14.54 -35.08 20.43
C ARG A 345 -16.00 -34.66 20.65
N GLY A 346 -16.34 -33.42 20.28
CA GLY A 346 -17.69 -32.86 20.46
C GLY A 346 -17.94 -32.30 21.87
N ASN A 347 -16.90 -32.07 22.69
CA ASN A 347 -17.07 -31.40 23.97
C ASN A 347 -17.04 -29.87 23.74
N LEU A 348 -17.93 -29.17 24.41
CA LEU A 348 -17.94 -27.71 24.43
C LEU A 348 -16.66 -27.20 25.13
N THR A 349 -15.89 -26.36 24.43
CA THR A 349 -14.69 -25.73 24.94
C THR A 349 -14.93 -24.28 25.34
N ASP A 350 -15.67 -23.53 24.50
CA ASP A 350 -15.99 -22.14 24.74
C ASP A 350 -17.43 -21.87 24.34
N THR A 351 -18.11 -20.98 25.05
CA THR A 351 -19.46 -20.53 24.73
C THR A 351 -19.46 -19.24 23.96
N ALA A 352 -20.50 -18.99 23.18
CA ALA A 352 -20.67 -17.72 22.48
C ALA A 352 -20.53 -16.52 23.46
N GLY A 353 -19.63 -15.59 23.17
CA GLY A 353 -19.29 -14.45 24.00
C GLY A 353 -18.08 -14.66 24.92
N ASP A 354 -17.52 -15.87 25.02
CA ASP A 354 -16.29 -16.09 25.75
C ASP A 354 -15.11 -15.39 25.08
N THR A 355 -14.19 -14.84 25.89
CA THR A 355 -12.99 -14.17 25.41
C THR A 355 -11.91 -15.19 25.09
N LEU A 356 -11.51 -15.26 23.82
CA LEU A 356 -10.46 -16.14 23.32
C LEU A 356 -9.07 -15.52 23.40
N SER A 357 -8.96 -14.18 23.19
CA SER A 357 -7.76 -13.40 23.42
C SER A 357 -8.10 -11.99 23.92
N ASP A 358 -7.25 -11.41 24.75
CA ASP A 358 -7.31 -9.99 25.19
C ASP A 358 -5.87 -9.51 25.43
N ASP A 359 -5.35 -8.83 24.42
CA ASP A 359 -3.95 -8.49 24.32
C ASP A 359 -3.76 -7.01 24.04
N ALA A 360 -2.65 -6.45 24.49
CA ALA A 360 -2.23 -5.11 24.14
C ALA A 360 -0.76 -5.09 23.72
N THR A 361 -0.45 -4.26 22.73
CA THR A 361 0.93 -3.96 22.32
C THR A 361 1.11 -2.46 22.33
N ASP A 362 2.07 -1.96 23.11
CA ASP A 362 2.55 -0.60 23.03
C ASP A 362 3.82 -0.56 22.18
N LYS A 363 3.84 0.29 21.13
CA LYS A 363 5.00 0.53 20.28
C LYS A 363 5.43 1.97 20.41
N THR A 364 6.62 2.20 20.95
CA THR A 364 7.22 3.52 21.04
C THR A 364 8.30 3.69 19.97
N VAL A 365 8.31 4.82 19.29
CA VAL A 365 9.36 5.19 18.34
C VAL A 365 9.91 6.56 18.70
N GLN A 366 11.23 6.63 18.88
CA GLN A 366 11.97 7.86 19.11
C GLN A 366 13.03 8.00 18.04
N ALA A 367 12.95 9.05 17.23
CA ALA A 367 13.89 9.23 16.15
C ALA A 367 14.39 10.67 16.02
N VAL A 368 15.64 10.79 15.64
CA VAL A 368 16.27 12.05 15.21
C VAL A 368 16.78 11.87 13.80
N TYR A 369 16.56 12.88 12.94
CA TYR A 369 17.03 12.82 11.57
C TYR A 369 17.42 14.19 11.04
N GLY A 370 18.16 14.19 9.92
CA GLY A 370 18.59 15.42 9.30
C GLY A 370 19.04 15.24 7.85
N GLU A 371 19.18 16.37 7.21
CA GLU A 371 19.66 16.49 5.84
C GLU A 371 20.64 17.65 5.73
N VAL A 372 21.66 17.46 4.90
CA VAL A 372 22.55 18.52 4.46
C VAL A 372 22.60 18.49 2.93
N LYS A 373 22.25 19.61 2.29
CA LYS A 373 22.44 19.85 0.85
C LYS A 373 23.55 20.88 0.67
N TYR A 374 24.59 20.50 -0.04
CA TYR A 374 25.74 21.34 -0.30
C TYR A 374 25.96 21.54 -1.81
N HIS A 375 25.91 22.80 -2.26
CA HIS A 375 26.28 23.18 -3.62
C HIS A 375 27.80 23.22 -3.74
N LEU A 376 28.39 22.07 -4.10
CA LEU A 376 29.86 21.93 -4.22
C LEU A 376 30.44 22.85 -5.30
N MET A 377 29.70 22.97 -6.38
CA MET A 377 29.97 23.92 -7.48
C MET A 377 28.66 24.09 -8.28
N GLN A 378 28.47 25.18 -8.96
CA GLN A 378 27.47 25.19 -10.02
C GLN A 378 27.99 24.29 -11.15
N PRO A 379 27.38 23.22 -11.53
CA PRO A 379 26.00 22.76 -11.36
C PRO A 379 25.81 21.53 -10.42
N LEU A 380 26.69 21.23 -9.46
CA LEU A 380 26.68 20.01 -8.65
C LEU A 380 26.20 20.28 -7.24
N THR A 381 25.15 19.59 -6.86
CA THR A 381 24.62 19.53 -5.48
C THR A 381 24.82 18.13 -4.90
N VAL A 382 25.35 18.05 -3.69
CA VAL A 382 25.47 16.81 -2.90
C VAL A 382 24.50 16.88 -1.74
N THR A 383 23.78 15.81 -1.50
CA THR A 383 22.82 15.68 -0.40
C THR A 383 23.20 14.51 0.49
N ILE A 384 23.26 14.73 1.78
CA ILE A 384 23.51 13.69 2.80
C ILE A 384 22.35 13.72 3.78
N ASN A 385 21.75 12.56 4.05
CA ASN A 385 20.75 12.36 5.09
C ASN A 385 21.24 11.33 6.09
N GLY A 386 20.80 11.47 7.33
CA GLY A 386 20.99 10.48 8.38
C GLY A 386 19.80 10.46 9.33
N ARG A 387 19.45 9.28 9.79
CA ARG A 387 18.40 9.04 10.78
C ARG A 387 18.81 7.93 11.72
N TYR A 388 18.44 8.09 12.98
CA TYR A 388 18.53 7.09 14.03
C TYR A 388 17.14 6.89 14.61
N ASP A 389 16.69 5.62 14.66
CA ASP A 389 15.43 5.20 15.26
C ASP A 389 15.71 4.28 16.45
N HIS A 390 15.06 4.53 17.56
CA HIS A 390 14.87 3.60 18.67
C HIS A 390 13.41 3.17 18.68
N ILE A 391 13.18 1.87 18.51
CA ILE A 391 11.84 1.26 18.41
C ILE A 391 11.72 0.25 19.54
N GLU A 392 10.71 0.40 20.37
CA GLU A 392 10.44 -0.49 21.49
C GLU A 392 9.02 -1.03 21.40
N TYR A 393 8.87 -2.31 21.66
CA TYR A 393 7.59 -3.02 21.76
C TYR A 393 7.44 -3.59 23.16
N ASP A 394 6.29 -3.36 23.77
CA ASP A 394 5.82 -3.99 25.00
C ASP A 394 4.48 -4.67 24.69
N TYR A 395 4.43 -5.98 24.86
CA TYR A 395 3.21 -6.78 24.68
C TYR A 395 2.78 -7.37 26.01
N GLY A 396 1.48 -7.35 26.27
CA GLY A 396 0.87 -7.99 27.43
C GLY A 396 -0.44 -8.67 27.10
N SER A 397 -0.60 -9.91 27.56
CA SER A 397 -1.86 -10.64 27.51
C SER A 397 -2.54 -10.61 28.87
N LYS A 398 -3.81 -10.16 28.88
CA LYS A 398 -4.61 -10.14 30.12
C LYS A 398 -5.12 -11.54 30.50
N LEU A 399 -5.21 -12.48 29.54
CA LEU A 399 -5.69 -13.84 29.81
C LEU A 399 -4.59 -14.74 30.36
N SER A 400 -3.39 -14.71 29.73
CA SER A 400 -2.29 -15.62 30.09
C SER A 400 -1.26 -15.00 31.03
N SER A 401 -1.37 -13.71 31.37
CA SER A 401 -0.35 -12.94 32.09
C SER A 401 1.03 -12.96 31.41
N LEU A 402 1.05 -13.17 30.10
CA LEU A 402 2.24 -13.16 29.27
C LEU A 402 2.67 -11.70 29.05
N GLU A 403 3.95 -11.42 29.30
CA GLU A 403 4.57 -10.12 29.01
C GLU A 403 5.80 -10.38 28.13
N LEU A 404 5.89 -9.70 26.99
CA LEU A 404 7.00 -9.81 26.04
C LEU A 404 7.46 -8.40 25.68
N ASN A 405 8.76 -8.24 25.49
CA ASN A 405 9.34 -6.99 25.02
C ASN A 405 10.44 -7.20 24.00
N LYS A 406 10.63 -6.23 23.13
CA LYS A 406 11.73 -6.20 22.16
C LYS A 406 12.04 -4.77 21.78
N ALA A 407 13.32 -4.45 21.66
CA ALA A 407 13.76 -3.15 21.17
C ALA A 407 14.75 -3.28 20.01
N PHE A 408 14.70 -2.31 19.09
CA PHE A 408 15.59 -2.21 17.95
C PHE A 408 16.18 -0.82 17.84
N ASP A 409 17.48 -0.75 17.58
CA ASP A 409 18.23 0.47 17.26
C ASP A 409 18.64 0.45 15.81
N VAL A 410 18.04 1.30 14.97
CA VAL A 410 18.27 1.26 13.53
C VAL A 410 18.82 2.58 13.02
N ARG A 411 19.78 2.50 12.09
CA ARG A 411 20.35 3.66 11.41
C ARG A 411 20.06 3.59 9.94
N SER A 412 19.56 4.68 9.41
CA SER A 412 19.34 4.83 7.97
C SER A 412 20.01 6.09 7.44
N TRP A 413 20.42 6.05 6.18
CA TRP A 413 21.16 7.14 5.57
C TRP A 413 20.93 7.20 4.05
N ARG A 414 21.21 8.35 3.48
CA ARG A 414 21.28 8.56 2.02
C ARG A 414 22.47 9.44 1.67
N LEU A 415 23.14 9.09 0.57
CA LEU A 415 24.07 9.95 -0.14
C LEU A 415 23.53 10.15 -1.55
N GLY A 416 23.28 11.38 -1.92
CA GLY A 416 22.74 11.75 -3.23
C GLY A 416 23.56 12.83 -3.90
N MET A 417 23.57 12.84 -5.23
CA MET A 417 24.16 13.87 -6.07
C MET A 417 23.17 14.27 -7.16
N ASN A 418 23.09 15.56 -7.44
CA ASN A 418 22.34 16.08 -8.56
C ASN A 418 23.25 17.00 -9.38
N TYR A 419 23.40 16.70 -10.67
CA TYR A 419 24.23 17.45 -11.60
C TYR A 419 23.38 18.07 -12.71
N GLN A 420 23.30 19.38 -12.73
CA GLN A 420 22.57 20.13 -13.73
C GLN A 420 23.39 20.22 -15.03
N LEU A 421 23.04 19.45 -16.03
CA LEU A 421 23.68 19.44 -17.36
C LEU A 421 23.35 20.70 -18.16
N ALA A 422 22.13 21.21 -18.00
CA ALA A 422 21.60 22.41 -18.63
C ALA A 422 20.41 22.93 -17.82
N GLU A 423 19.90 24.12 -18.13
CA GLU A 423 18.73 24.68 -17.45
C GLU A 423 17.51 23.75 -17.39
N THR A 424 17.40 22.83 -18.34
CA THR A 424 16.27 21.92 -18.49
C THR A 424 16.64 20.42 -18.34
N LYS A 425 17.89 20.11 -17.97
CA LYS A 425 18.39 18.72 -17.94
C LYS A 425 19.23 18.47 -16.71
N ASP A 426 18.90 17.43 -15.98
CA ASP A 426 19.58 17.01 -14.76
C ASP A 426 19.90 15.51 -14.80
N ILE A 427 21.07 15.13 -14.30
CA ILE A 427 21.40 13.76 -13.93
C ILE A 427 21.50 13.71 -12.41
N TYR A 428 20.90 12.71 -11.81
CA TYR A 428 21.06 12.44 -10.40
C TYR A 428 21.53 11.02 -10.15
N ALA A 429 22.15 10.81 -9.01
CA ALA A 429 22.51 9.49 -8.50
C ALA A 429 22.32 9.47 -6.98
N ASN A 430 21.89 8.34 -6.43
CA ASN A 430 21.83 8.16 -5.00
C ASN A 430 22.13 6.72 -4.58
N VAL A 431 22.60 6.61 -3.34
CA VAL A 431 22.59 5.38 -2.56
C VAL A 431 21.85 5.67 -1.28
N SER A 432 20.82 4.89 -0.98
CA SER A 432 19.99 5.07 0.23
C SER A 432 19.70 3.74 0.88
N THR A 433 19.38 3.80 2.18
CA THR A 433 18.95 2.64 2.95
C THR A 433 17.48 2.73 3.28
N GLY A 434 16.83 1.57 3.34
CA GLY A 434 15.51 1.37 3.90
C GLY A 434 15.56 0.25 4.92
N PHE A 435 14.64 0.23 5.87
CA PHE A 435 14.48 -0.86 6.81
C PHE A 435 13.01 -1.11 7.17
N ARG A 436 12.76 -2.30 7.71
CA ARG A 436 11.49 -2.71 8.28
C ARG A 436 11.77 -3.54 9.52
N ALA A 437 11.29 -3.10 10.68
CA ALA A 437 11.40 -3.86 11.92
C ALA A 437 10.35 -5.00 11.96
N PRO A 438 10.67 -6.19 12.51
CA PRO A 438 9.67 -7.23 12.77
C PRO A 438 8.53 -6.69 13.64
N SER A 439 7.34 -7.26 13.51
CA SER A 439 6.25 -7.00 14.45
C SER A 439 6.39 -7.92 15.66
N ILE A 440 5.74 -7.57 16.77
CA ILE A 440 5.72 -8.41 17.98
C ILE A 440 5.13 -9.78 17.70
N THR A 441 4.12 -9.84 16.84
CA THR A 441 3.47 -11.09 16.43
C THR A 441 4.36 -11.98 15.55
N GLN A 442 5.28 -11.40 14.78
CA GLN A 442 6.26 -12.18 14.03
C GLN A 442 7.34 -12.76 14.95
N LEU A 443 7.77 -11.98 15.94
CA LEU A 443 8.79 -12.41 16.91
C LEU A 443 8.29 -13.54 17.83
N PHE A 444 7.05 -13.45 18.29
CA PHE A 444 6.51 -14.28 19.37
C PHE A 444 5.21 -14.99 18.98
N ALA A 445 5.13 -15.44 17.72
CA ALA A 445 3.92 -16.07 17.19
C ALA A 445 3.43 -17.25 18.05
N GLY A 446 4.32 -18.17 18.41
CA GLY A 446 4.00 -19.35 19.22
C GLY A 446 3.69 -19.02 20.68
N ASP A 447 4.32 -17.98 21.25
CA ASP A 447 4.02 -17.54 22.62
C ASP A 447 2.65 -16.85 22.70
N ILE A 448 2.31 -16.04 21.69
CA ILE A 448 1.03 -15.33 21.61
C ILE A 448 -0.12 -16.29 21.25
N SER A 449 0.14 -17.26 20.37
CA SER A 449 -0.85 -18.26 19.94
C SER A 449 -0.32 -19.68 20.10
N PRO A 450 -0.27 -20.21 21.34
CA PRO A 450 0.35 -21.53 21.61
C PRO A 450 -0.37 -22.71 20.94
N THR A 451 -1.60 -22.53 20.47
CA THR A 451 -2.36 -23.53 19.72
C THR A 451 -2.26 -23.35 18.21
N GLY A 452 -1.55 -22.31 17.77
CA GLY A 452 -1.26 -22.04 16.36
C GLY A 452 -0.23 -23.00 15.78
N SER A 453 -0.02 -22.88 14.47
CA SER A 453 0.95 -23.67 13.71
C SER A 453 2.27 -22.94 13.47
N THR A 454 2.50 -21.81 14.14
CA THR A 454 3.70 -20.98 13.93
C THR A 454 4.46 -20.83 15.24
N ASP A 455 5.74 -21.17 15.21
CA ASP A 455 6.62 -21.04 16.36
C ASP A 455 7.15 -19.60 16.53
N SER A 456 7.59 -19.26 17.74
CA SER A 456 8.23 -17.98 18.03
C SER A 456 9.66 -17.94 17.54
N ASN A 457 10.09 -16.81 16.96
CA ASN A 457 11.48 -16.51 16.65
C ASN A 457 11.87 -15.13 17.19
N PRO A 458 12.26 -15.03 18.49
CA PRO A 458 12.64 -13.75 19.10
C PRO A 458 13.96 -13.19 18.57
N ASP A 459 14.71 -13.97 17.79
CA ASP A 459 16.00 -13.57 17.22
C ASP A 459 15.87 -12.89 15.86
N LEU A 460 14.64 -12.70 15.35
CA LEU A 460 14.43 -11.93 14.14
C LEU A 460 15.05 -10.54 14.22
N GLU A 461 15.80 -10.21 13.17
CA GLU A 461 16.43 -8.92 12.96
C GLU A 461 15.61 -8.04 11.99
N PRO A 462 15.74 -6.71 12.05
CA PRO A 462 15.12 -5.84 11.06
C PRO A 462 15.61 -6.14 9.65
N GLU A 463 14.69 -6.19 8.70
CA GLU A 463 15.01 -6.26 7.28
C GLU A 463 15.65 -4.96 6.80
N HIS A 464 16.70 -5.06 5.99
CA HIS A 464 17.45 -3.95 5.43
C HIS A 464 17.45 -3.96 3.91
N ALA A 465 17.38 -2.78 3.31
CA ALA A 465 17.56 -2.59 1.87
C ALA A 465 18.62 -1.53 1.58
N ILE A 466 19.42 -1.77 0.55
CA ILE A 466 20.32 -0.78 -0.04
C ILE A 466 19.84 -0.51 -1.46
N ASN A 467 19.33 0.68 -1.68
CA ASN A 467 18.95 1.17 -3.00
C ASN A 467 20.10 1.93 -3.65
N LYS A 468 20.38 1.64 -4.90
CA LYS A 468 21.34 2.34 -5.77
C LYS A 468 20.59 2.79 -7.01
N GLU A 469 20.67 4.05 -7.34
CA GLU A 469 19.89 4.64 -8.42
C GLU A 469 20.67 5.68 -9.19
N ILE A 470 20.48 5.69 -10.50
CA ILE A 470 20.92 6.76 -11.40
C ILE A 470 19.72 7.16 -12.25
N GLY A 471 19.44 8.47 -12.33
CA GLY A 471 18.33 8.96 -13.13
C GLY A 471 18.71 10.19 -13.97
N PHE A 472 17.89 10.42 -14.96
CA PHE A 472 17.99 11.55 -15.89
C PHE A 472 16.62 12.21 -16.04
N ARG A 473 16.58 13.53 -15.87
CA ARG A 473 15.39 14.35 -16.06
C ARG A 473 15.63 15.40 -17.11
N ALA A 474 14.67 15.60 -17.99
CA ALA A 474 14.79 16.61 -19.02
C ALA A 474 13.42 17.19 -19.39
N LYS A 475 13.38 18.51 -19.56
CA LYS A 475 12.38 19.14 -20.43
C LYS A 475 12.96 19.15 -21.84
N THR A 476 12.26 18.57 -22.77
CA THR A 476 12.72 18.34 -24.14
C THR A 476 11.63 18.64 -25.16
N THR A 477 11.88 18.35 -26.40
CA THR A 477 10.87 18.42 -27.47
C THR A 477 10.76 17.06 -28.12
N LEU A 478 9.55 16.50 -28.10
CA LEU A 478 9.21 15.26 -28.80
C LEU A 478 8.13 15.54 -29.84
N PHE A 479 8.32 15.03 -31.05
CA PHE A 479 7.40 15.26 -32.17
C PHE A 479 7.09 16.75 -32.42
N GLY A 480 8.05 17.63 -32.14
CA GLY A 480 7.89 19.07 -32.32
C GLY A 480 7.18 19.80 -31.17
N ALA A 481 6.85 19.16 -30.09
CA ALA A 481 6.12 19.69 -28.94
C ALA A 481 6.91 19.55 -27.63
N PRO A 482 6.66 20.42 -26.63
CA PRO A 482 7.24 20.29 -25.30
C PRO A 482 6.90 18.96 -24.65
N ALA A 483 7.90 18.35 -24.03
CA ALA A 483 7.74 17.08 -23.32
C ALA A 483 8.66 17.02 -22.09
N ASP A 484 8.18 16.37 -21.04
CA ASP A 484 8.95 16.04 -19.85
C ASP A 484 9.37 14.56 -19.91
N LEU A 485 10.65 14.30 -19.64
CA LEU A 485 11.24 12.98 -19.56
C LEU A 485 11.80 12.76 -18.15
N ASP A 486 11.48 11.62 -17.56
CA ASP A 486 12.10 11.12 -16.32
C ASP A 486 12.48 9.66 -16.55
N LEU A 487 13.77 9.34 -16.44
CA LEU A 487 14.33 8.00 -16.63
C LEU A 487 15.16 7.65 -15.42
N ALA A 488 14.94 6.46 -14.85
CA ALA A 488 15.74 5.93 -13.77
C ALA A 488 16.13 4.46 -14.00
N ILE A 489 17.35 4.13 -13.60
CA ILE A 489 17.85 2.76 -13.49
C ILE A 489 18.19 2.53 -12.03
N PHE A 490 17.72 1.43 -11.46
CA PHE A 490 17.89 1.14 -10.05
C PHE A 490 18.26 -0.31 -9.79
N GLN A 491 18.87 -0.52 -8.61
CA GLN A 491 19.05 -1.82 -7.99
C GLN A 491 18.79 -1.68 -6.50
N ILE A 492 17.97 -2.58 -5.94
CA ILE A 492 17.69 -2.71 -4.52
C ILE A 492 18.20 -4.08 -4.09
N ASP A 493 19.16 -4.10 -3.20
CA ASP A 493 19.66 -5.31 -2.54
C ASP A 493 19.02 -5.37 -1.14
N ARG A 494 18.18 -6.37 -0.88
CA ARG A 494 17.52 -6.63 0.41
C ARG A 494 18.28 -7.73 1.13
N LYS A 495 18.42 -7.59 2.44
CA LYS A 495 19.01 -8.57 3.34
C LYS A 495 18.12 -8.77 4.55
N ASP A 496 18.29 -9.92 5.19
CA ASP A 496 17.53 -10.28 6.38
C ASP A 496 16.01 -10.20 6.10
N TYR A 497 15.59 -10.64 4.90
CA TYR A 497 14.22 -10.58 4.44
C TYR A 497 13.34 -11.44 5.33
N ILE A 498 12.37 -10.82 5.99
CA ILE A 498 11.45 -11.51 6.90
C ILE A 498 10.34 -12.15 6.07
N MET A 499 10.28 -13.46 6.12
CA MET A 499 9.28 -14.24 5.40
C MET A 499 8.65 -15.28 6.30
N SER A 500 7.32 -15.40 6.23
CA SER A 500 6.56 -16.54 6.72
C SER A 500 6.06 -17.30 5.53
N THR A 501 6.51 -18.51 5.38
CA THR A 501 5.97 -19.45 4.39
C THR A 501 5.81 -20.79 5.04
N SER A 502 4.93 -21.61 4.49
CA SER A 502 4.82 -23.02 4.87
C SER A 502 6.09 -23.84 4.56
N GLY A 503 7.15 -23.21 4.08
CA GLY A 503 8.45 -23.82 3.85
C GLY A 503 9.49 -23.46 4.89
N GLN A 504 9.16 -22.61 5.87
CA GLN A 504 10.07 -22.20 6.93
C GLN A 504 9.71 -22.92 8.22
N TYR A 505 10.36 -24.07 8.49
CA TYR A 505 10.13 -24.89 9.66
C TYR A 505 11.25 -24.71 10.68
N SER A 506 10.90 -24.78 11.97
CA SER A 506 11.91 -24.78 13.02
C SER A 506 12.76 -26.07 12.97
N GLU A 507 14.02 -26.00 13.42
CA GLU A 507 14.90 -27.19 13.46
C GLU A 507 14.35 -28.34 14.31
N ASN A 508 13.46 -28.04 15.25
CA ASN A 508 12.94 -28.99 16.22
C ASN A 508 11.52 -29.48 15.90
N ASP A 509 10.78 -28.80 15.04
CA ASP A 509 9.43 -29.16 14.66
C ASP A 509 9.14 -28.77 13.21
N VAL A 510 9.05 -29.77 12.35
CA VAL A 510 8.74 -29.61 10.93
C VAL A 510 7.24 -29.47 10.64
N THR A 511 6.42 -29.52 11.67
CA THR A 511 4.96 -29.33 11.55
C THR A 511 4.51 -27.90 11.81
N ASN A 512 5.39 -27.10 12.41
CA ASN A 512 5.13 -25.70 12.70
C ASN A 512 6.05 -24.81 11.86
N ASP A 513 5.45 -23.87 11.18
CA ASP A 513 6.16 -22.77 10.48
C ASP A 513 6.77 -21.81 11.50
N TYR A 514 7.72 -21.01 11.10
CA TYR A 514 8.18 -19.85 11.84
C TYR A 514 8.61 -18.73 10.91
N TYR A 515 8.61 -17.50 11.41
CA TYR A 515 9.19 -16.38 10.68
C TYR A 515 10.71 -16.46 10.74
N ASP A 516 11.37 -16.26 9.60
CA ASP A 516 12.82 -16.26 9.52
C ASP A 516 13.33 -15.09 8.67
N ASN A 517 14.56 -14.70 8.92
CA ASN A 517 15.32 -13.80 8.08
C ASN A 517 15.99 -14.62 6.96
N ILE A 518 15.29 -14.83 5.85
CA ILE A 518 15.92 -15.40 4.67
C ILE A 518 16.96 -14.43 4.10
N GLY A 519 18.05 -14.94 3.55
CA GLY A 519 19.26 -14.15 3.29
C GLY A 519 19.07 -12.96 2.37
N GLY A 520 18.53 -13.11 1.15
CA GLY A 520 18.52 -11.95 0.27
C GLY A 520 17.62 -11.99 -0.96
N VAL A 521 17.22 -10.79 -1.36
CA VAL A 521 16.45 -10.53 -2.59
C VAL A 521 17.09 -9.37 -3.34
N ARG A 522 17.18 -9.46 -4.66
CA ARG A 522 17.64 -8.37 -5.52
C ARG A 522 16.56 -7.96 -6.50
N ASN A 523 16.17 -6.69 -6.45
CA ASN A 523 15.26 -6.05 -7.39
C ASN A 523 16.06 -5.06 -8.23
N ARG A 524 16.01 -5.17 -9.55
CA ARG A 524 16.66 -4.21 -10.45
C ARG A 524 15.74 -3.88 -11.61
N GLY A 525 15.83 -2.66 -12.11
CA GLY A 525 14.93 -2.27 -13.17
C GLY A 525 15.22 -0.92 -13.79
N LEU A 526 14.33 -0.61 -14.73
CA LEU A 526 14.29 0.65 -15.45
C LEU A 526 12.89 1.23 -15.35
N GLU A 527 12.79 2.51 -15.05
CA GLU A 527 11.55 3.28 -15.01
C GLU A 527 11.64 4.42 -16.00
N LEU A 528 10.60 4.59 -16.81
CA LEU A 528 10.46 5.67 -17.77
C LEU A 528 9.12 6.36 -17.60
N ALA A 529 9.15 7.68 -17.34
CA ALA A 529 7.98 8.53 -17.43
C ALA A 529 8.19 9.57 -18.53
N LEU A 530 7.23 9.64 -19.42
CA LEU A 530 7.18 10.64 -20.48
C LEU A 530 5.82 11.32 -20.45
N SER A 531 5.80 12.64 -20.58
CA SER A 531 4.55 13.37 -20.73
C SER A 531 4.74 14.52 -21.71
N GLY A 532 3.66 14.87 -22.38
CA GLY A 532 3.73 15.96 -23.36
C GLY A 532 2.38 16.55 -23.68
N GLN A 533 2.42 17.79 -24.20
CA GLN A 533 1.26 18.53 -24.64
C GLN A 533 1.54 19.12 -26.02
N PRO A 534 1.33 18.33 -27.11
CA PRO A 534 1.62 18.75 -28.47
C PRO A 534 0.73 19.90 -28.96
N SER A 535 -0.40 20.13 -28.32
CA SER A 535 -1.27 21.29 -28.56
C SER A 535 -2.03 21.63 -27.27
N SER A 536 -2.75 22.76 -27.27
CA SER A 536 -3.66 23.11 -26.18
C SER A 536 -4.77 22.07 -25.95
N ASP A 537 -5.03 21.23 -26.95
CA ASP A 537 -6.15 20.30 -26.98
C ASP A 537 -5.74 18.84 -26.76
N ILE A 538 -4.47 18.50 -26.87
CA ILE A 538 -3.98 17.14 -26.72
C ILE A 538 -2.92 17.07 -25.62
N SER A 539 -3.07 16.15 -24.69
CA SER A 539 -2.07 15.79 -23.70
C SER A 539 -1.88 14.27 -23.68
N TRP A 540 -0.68 13.82 -23.34
CA TRP A 540 -0.41 12.39 -23.20
C TRP A 540 0.60 12.13 -22.08
N ASN A 541 0.49 10.97 -21.46
CA ASN A 541 1.44 10.47 -20.47
C ASN A 541 1.73 9.00 -20.77
N LEU A 542 3.00 8.60 -20.64
CA LEU A 542 3.45 7.22 -20.74
C LEU A 542 4.29 6.91 -19.52
N ALA A 543 3.96 5.83 -18.85
CA ALA A 543 4.70 5.23 -17.75
C ALA A 543 5.10 3.81 -18.15
N TYR A 544 6.38 3.49 -18.06
CA TYR A 544 6.88 2.15 -18.34
C TYR A 544 7.83 1.70 -17.26
N THR A 545 7.71 0.45 -16.86
CA THR A 545 8.57 -0.22 -15.89
C THR A 545 9.08 -1.53 -16.47
N PHE A 546 10.37 -1.73 -16.40
CA PHE A 546 10.99 -3.05 -16.46
C PHE A 546 11.51 -3.41 -15.09
N LEU A 547 11.17 -4.60 -14.58
CA LEU A 547 11.51 -5.04 -13.24
C LEU A 547 11.95 -6.50 -13.24
N ASP A 548 13.12 -6.77 -12.68
CA ASP A 548 13.69 -8.09 -12.54
C ASP A 548 14.03 -8.32 -11.06
N ALA A 549 13.27 -9.18 -10.39
CA ALA A 549 13.36 -9.47 -8.96
C ALA A 549 13.65 -10.95 -8.73
N HIS A 550 14.75 -11.26 -8.00
CA HIS A 550 15.22 -12.61 -7.75
C HIS A 550 15.66 -12.80 -6.30
N TYR A 551 15.47 -14.00 -5.79
CA TYR A 551 16.14 -14.45 -4.58
C TYR A 551 17.66 -14.59 -4.84
N THR A 552 18.48 -14.11 -3.92
CA THR A 552 19.94 -14.17 -4.01
C THR A 552 20.57 -15.03 -2.92
N ASP A 553 19.79 -15.35 -1.90
CA ASP A 553 20.18 -16.17 -0.78
C ASP A 553 18.91 -16.76 -0.16
N TYR A 554 18.46 -17.90 -0.67
CA TYR A 554 17.27 -18.62 -0.23
C TYR A 554 17.39 -20.10 -0.62
N ASP A 555 18.32 -20.79 0.01
CA ASP A 555 18.67 -22.19 -0.26
C ASP A 555 18.02 -23.20 0.72
N ASN A 556 17.20 -22.71 1.66
CA ASN A 556 16.58 -23.51 2.71
C ASN A 556 15.06 -23.43 2.68
N PHE A 557 14.46 -23.68 1.52
CA PHE A 557 13.00 -23.76 1.44
C PHE A 557 12.56 -25.23 1.51
N ASN A 558 11.70 -25.54 2.49
CA ASN A 558 11.23 -26.88 2.74
C ASN A 558 9.74 -26.96 2.49
N LEU A 559 9.30 -27.90 1.67
CA LEU A 559 7.91 -28.13 1.40
C LEU A 559 7.42 -29.39 2.10
N LEU A 560 6.39 -29.25 2.94
CA LEU A 560 5.76 -30.36 3.61
C LEU A 560 4.70 -30.99 2.70
N LEU A 561 4.89 -32.25 2.33
CA LEU A 561 4.04 -32.97 1.39
C LEU A 561 2.91 -33.77 2.00
N GLY A 562 2.86 -33.84 3.28
CA GLY A 562 1.86 -34.61 4.01
C GLY A 562 2.44 -35.84 4.71
N ASN A 563 1.57 -36.56 5.40
CA ASN A 563 1.94 -37.73 6.19
C ASN A 563 2.00 -38.99 5.31
N ARG A 564 3.11 -39.73 5.32
CA ARG A 564 3.30 -40.99 4.61
C ARG A 564 2.15 -42.01 4.82
N TYR A 565 1.48 -41.94 5.95
CA TYR A 565 0.39 -42.87 6.33
C TYR A 565 -0.98 -42.16 6.41
N GLY A 566 -1.17 -41.08 5.64
CA GLY A 566 -2.43 -40.34 5.62
C GLY A 566 -3.65 -41.19 5.27
N ARG A 567 -4.85 -40.64 5.49
CA ARG A 567 -6.12 -41.35 5.28
C ARG A 567 -6.32 -41.90 3.86
N ASN A 568 -5.59 -41.42 2.90
CA ASN A 568 -5.78 -41.70 1.47
C ASN A 568 -4.72 -42.61 0.84
N GLY A 569 -3.75 -43.15 1.60
CA GLY A 569 -2.73 -44.07 1.08
C GLY A 569 -1.30 -43.69 1.44
N GLN A 570 -0.35 -44.44 0.90
CA GLN A 570 1.06 -44.26 1.16
C GLN A 570 1.62 -43.24 0.16
N VAL A 571 2.34 -42.24 0.65
CA VAL A 571 3.06 -41.26 -0.18
C VAL A 571 4.49 -41.72 -0.40
N ASP A 572 4.98 -41.68 -1.62
CA ASP A 572 6.40 -41.93 -1.92
C ASP A 572 7.17 -40.62 -1.65
N CYS A 573 8.07 -40.66 -0.68
CA CYS A 573 8.88 -39.51 -0.31
C CYS A 573 10.38 -39.83 -0.42
N SER A 574 11.10 -38.90 -1.07
CA SER A 574 12.56 -38.94 -1.15
C SER A 574 13.23 -38.68 0.19
N VAL A 575 12.61 -37.85 1.04
CA VAL A 575 13.06 -37.52 2.39
C VAL A 575 11.92 -37.68 3.37
N LEU A 576 12.11 -38.46 4.40
CA LEU A 576 11.17 -38.73 5.47
C LEU A 576 11.69 -38.08 6.76
N ASP A 577 10.84 -37.29 7.42
CA ASP A 577 11.14 -36.87 8.79
C ASP A 577 11.11 -38.13 9.69
N PRO A 578 12.24 -38.49 10.35
CA PRO A 578 12.34 -39.74 11.13
C PRO A 578 11.40 -39.75 12.34
N ASP A 579 11.04 -38.61 12.89
CA ASP A 579 10.27 -38.51 14.14
C ASP A 579 8.76 -38.45 13.89
N ASN A 580 8.31 -37.84 12.77
CA ASN A 580 6.90 -37.57 12.49
C ASN A 580 6.32 -38.30 11.28
N SER A 581 7.15 -38.98 10.48
CA SER A 581 6.73 -39.66 9.24
C SER A 581 6.13 -38.73 8.18
N TYR A 582 6.53 -37.47 8.17
CA TYR A 582 6.17 -36.51 7.12
C TYR A 582 7.14 -36.58 5.94
N CYS A 583 6.63 -36.28 4.77
CA CYS A 583 7.43 -36.11 3.56
C CYS A 583 7.82 -34.65 3.42
N ILE A 584 9.11 -34.39 3.33
CA ILE A 584 9.66 -33.04 3.17
C ILE A 584 10.49 -33.00 1.89
N GLU A 585 10.33 -31.99 1.09
CA GLU A 585 11.20 -31.72 -0.05
C GLU A 585 11.89 -30.38 0.10
N HIS A 586 13.21 -30.38 -0.17
CA HIS A 586 14.08 -29.21 -0.07
C HIS A 586 14.25 -28.55 -1.43
N TYR A 587 14.12 -27.23 -1.46
CA TYR A 587 14.35 -26.42 -2.64
C TYR A 587 15.42 -25.37 -2.39
N ASP A 588 16.31 -25.22 -3.36
CA ASP A 588 17.18 -24.07 -3.48
C ASP A 588 16.49 -23.05 -4.42
N ASN A 589 15.97 -21.97 -3.84
CA ASN A 589 15.29 -20.92 -4.56
C ASN A 589 16.24 -19.81 -5.05
N ASN A 590 17.56 -19.98 -4.90
CA ASN A 590 18.54 -19.03 -5.41
C ASN A 590 18.38 -18.84 -6.92
N GLY A 591 18.22 -17.60 -7.35
CA GLY A 591 17.98 -17.26 -8.75
C GLY A 591 16.54 -17.36 -9.21
N ASN A 592 15.62 -17.92 -8.40
CA ASN A 592 14.20 -17.90 -8.68
C ASN A 592 13.66 -16.46 -8.62
N ARG A 593 12.66 -16.20 -9.45
CA ARG A 593 11.96 -14.91 -9.45
C ARG A 593 11.07 -14.78 -8.22
N VAL A 594 11.01 -13.58 -7.68
CA VAL A 594 10.06 -13.24 -6.60
C VAL A 594 8.63 -13.33 -7.17
N PRO A 595 7.71 -14.03 -6.50
CA PRO A 595 6.32 -14.15 -6.94
C PRO A 595 5.60 -12.80 -7.03
N ARG A 596 4.56 -12.75 -7.86
CA ARG A 596 3.66 -11.59 -8.04
C ARG A 596 4.36 -10.30 -8.50
N VAL A 597 5.50 -10.43 -9.17
CA VAL A 597 6.25 -9.30 -9.73
C VAL A 597 6.26 -9.42 -11.25
N PRO A 598 5.40 -8.70 -11.98
CA PRO A 598 5.43 -8.63 -13.43
C PRO A 598 6.75 -8.00 -13.91
N LYS A 599 7.34 -8.55 -15.00
CA LYS A 599 8.57 -7.98 -15.57
C LYS A 599 8.34 -6.66 -16.28
N HIS A 600 7.21 -6.51 -16.92
CA HIS A 600 6.87 -5.33 -17.71
C HIS A 600 5.52 -4.79 -17.28
N HIS A 601 5.45 -3.48 -17.07
CA HIS A 601 4.21 -2.75 -16.88
C HIS A 601 4.25 -1.48 -17.70
N LEU A 602 3.19 -1.21 -18.44
CA LEU A 602 3.02 -0.05 -19.32
C LEU A 602 1.66 0.60 -19.06
N ASN A 603 1.67 1.89 -18.77
CA ASN A 603 0.47 2.71 -18.75
C ASN A 603 0.63 3.87 -19.74
N LEU A 604 -0.35 4.05 -20.63
CA LEU A 604 -0.40 5.13 -21.60
C LEU A 604 -1.76 5.83 -21.52
N SER A 605 -1.77 7.12 -21.24
CA SER A 605 -3.00 7.92 -21.26
C SER A 605 -2.91 9.04 -22.28
N VAL A 606 -4.00 9.29 -22.99
CA VAL A 606 -4.14 10.38 -23.97
C VAL A 606 -5.45 11.11 -23.70
N GLY A 607 -5.36 12.41 -23.44
CA GLY A 607 -6.49 13.31 -23.31
C GLY A 607 -6.63 14.21 -24.55
N TRP A 608 -7.81 14.32 -25.11
CA TRP A 608 -8.12 15.15 -26.24
C TRP A 608 -9.36 16.01 -26.00
N ARG A 609 -9.18 17.33 -26.06
CA ARG A 609 -10.29 18.28 -26.06
C ARG A 609 -10.90 18.32 -27.46
N VAL A 610 -11.93 17.51 -27.67
CA VAL A 610 -12.59 17.34 -28.99
C VAL A 610 -13.41 18.54 -29.41
N ALA A 611 -13.91 19.31 -28.44
CA ALA A 611 -14.67 20.54 -28.66
C ALA A 611 -14.59 21.44 -27.40
N ASN A 612 -15.10 22.69 -27.48
CA ASN A 612 -15.26 23.51 -26.31
C ASN A 612 -16.04 22.74 -25.24
N HIS A 613 -15.49 22.66 -24.02
CA HIS A 613 -16.08 22.00 -22.87
C HIS A 613 -16.03 20.46 -22.88
N TRP A 614 -15.70 19.81 -23.98
CA TRP A 614 -15.67 18.35 -24.09
C TRP A 614 -14.24 17.80 -24.12
N THR A 615 -13.96 16.88 -23.23
CA THR A 615 -12.68 16.13 -23.24
C THR A 615 -12.96 14.63 -23.33
N VAL A 616 -12.21 13.95 -24.17
CA VAL A 616 -12.21 12.48 -24.27
C VAL A 616 -10.81 12.01 -23.88
N SER A 617 -10.72 11.10 -22.92
CA SER A 617 -9.45 10.52 -22.49
C SER A 617 -9.50 9.01 -22.65
N GLY A 618 -8.46 8.43 -23.25
CA GLY A 618 -8.23 7.01 -23.33
C GLY A 618 -7.03 6.63 -22.48
N GLU A 619 -7.12 5.52 -21.77
CA GLU A 619 -6.04 4.95 -20.97
C GLU A 619 -5.85 3.49 -21.34
N PHE A 620 -4.62 3.12 -21.65
CA PHE A 620 -4.19 1.76 -21.92
C PHE A 620 -3.25 1.32 -20.80
N ASP A 621 -3.55 0.18 -20.19
CA ASP A 621 -2.73 -0.43 -19.14
C ASP A 621 -2.39 -1.86 -19.53
N ALA A 622 -1.13 -2.26 -19.42
CA ALA A 622 -0.66 -3.59 -19.78
C ALA A 622 0.39 -4.09 -18.78
N SER A 623 0.21 -5.30 -18.32
CA SER A 623 1.10 -6.02 -17.42
C SER A 623 1.49 -7.37 -17.99
N SER A 624 2.77 -7.73 -17.89
CA SER A 624 3.25 -9.05 -18.31
C SER A 624 2.85 -10.14 -17.32
N ALA A 625 2.92 -11.38 -17.75
CA ALA A 625 2.79 -12.56 -16.91
C ALA A 625 3.74 -12.53 -15.69
N TYR A 626 3.33 -13.18 -14.59
CA TYR A 626 4.10 -13.28 -13.35
C TYR A 626 3.94 -14.66 -12.70
N LEU A 627 4.90 -15.02 -11.87
CA LEU A 627 4.90 -16.27 -11.12
C LEU A 627 4.16 -16.11 -9.80
N VAL A 628 3.50 -17.16 -9.32
CA VAL A 628 2.67 -17.08 -8.10
C VAL A 628 3.28 -17.79 -6.89
N ASP A 629 4.36 -18.56 -7.11
CA ASP A 629 5.01 -19.38 -6.09
C ASP A 629 6.54 -19.18 -6.07
N GLU A 630 7.19 -19.47 -4.95
CA GLU A 630 8.63 -19.28 -4.70
C GLU A 630 9.49 -20.24 -5.51
N ILE A 631 8.96 -21.40 -5.88
CA ILE A 631 9.68 -22.38 -6.69
C ILE A 631 9.51 -22.19 -8.19
N ASN A 632 8.75 -21.15 -8.59
CA ASN A 632 8.56 -20.72 -9.97
C ASN A 632 7.91 -21.75 -10.91
N ARG A 633 6.91 -22.50 -10.44
CA ARG A 633 6.22 -23.51 -11.23
C ARG A 633 4.98 -23.02 -11.95
N VAL A 634 4.24 -22.09 -11.36
CA VAL A 634 2.99 -21.60 -11.93
C VAL A 634 3.15 -20.16 -12.35
N GLU A 635 2.86 -19.90 -13.62
CA GLU A 635 2.82 -18.57 -14.22
C GLU A 635 1.37 -18.19 -14.54
N VAL A 636 0.96 -17.00 -14.13
CA VAL A 636 -0.32 -16.40 -14.47
C VAL A 636 -0.12 -15.43 -15.63
N GLU A 637 -1.04 -15.47 -16.58
CA GLU A 637 -0.99 -14.63 -17.77
C GLU A 637 -1.06 -13.13 -17.44
N GLY A 638 -0.42 -12.34 -18.29
CA GLY A 638 -0.52 -10.88 -18.24
C GLY A 638 -1.87 -10.40 -18.76
N HIS A 639 -2.11 -9.10 -18.61
CA HIS A 639 -3.34 -8.49 -19.07
C HIS A 639 -3.09 -7.17 -19.82
N GLU A 640 -4.09 -6.78 -20.61
CA GLU A 640 -4.15 -5.50 -21.30
C GLU A 640 -5.56 -4.94 -21.14
N THR A 641 -5.70 -3.73 -20.61
CA THR A 641 -6.99 -3.06 -20.44
C THR A 641 -7.02 -1.73 -21.15
N PHE A 642 -8.19 -1.31 -21.56
CA PHE A 642 -8.43 0.00 -22.14
C PHE A 642 -9.60 0.68 -21.42
N ASN A 643 -9.36 1.87 -20.87
CA ASN A 643 -10.36 2.68 -20.19
C ASN A 643 -10.69 3.92 -21.03
N LEU A 644 -11.94 4.37 -20.97
CA LEU A 644 -12.43 5.54 -21.70
C LEU A 644 -13.12 6.48 -20.71
N LEU A 645 -12.75 7.75 -20.75
CA LEU A 645 -13.41 8.82 -19.99
C LEU A 645 -13.88 9.91 -20.95
N VAL A 646 -15.13 10.29 -20.85
CA VAL A 646 -15.70 11.47 -21.52
C VAL A 646 -16.16 12.45 -20.46
N SER A 647 -15.64 13.65 -20.49
CA SER A 647 -16.01 14.72 -19.55
C SER A 647 -16.51 15.97 -20.27
N TYR A 648 -17.39 16.70 -19.59
CA TYR A 648 -17.93 17.97 -20.04
C TYR A 648 -17.88 18.98 -18.91
N ASP A 649 -17.16 20.07 -19.10
CA ASP A 649 -16.99 21.14 -18.13
C ASP A 649 -17.50 22.45 -18.69
N HIS A 650 -18.44 23.08 -17.98
CA HIS A 650 -19.05 24.31 -18.43
C HIS A 650 -19.31 25.30 -17.30
N LYS A 651 -18.88 26.54 -17.49
CA LYS A 651 -19.13 27.64 -16.56
C LYS A 651 -20.37 28.40 -16.98
N LEU A 652 -21.40 28.37 -16.12
CA LEU A 652 -22.65 29.05 -16.33
C LEU A 652 -22.87 30.15 -15.25
N GLY A 653 -22.56 31.38 -15.57
CA GLY A 653 -22.59 32.49 -14.60
C GLY A 653 -21.56 32.31 -13.49
N CYS A 654 -22.02 32.18 -12.25
CA CYS A 654 -21.18 31.96 -11.07
C CYS A 654 -20.98 30.47 -10.74
N SER A 655 -21.61 29.56 -11.49
CA SER A 655 -21.51 28.12 -11.22
C SER A 655 -20.69 27.40 -12.28
N GLU A 656 -19.94 26.40 -11.85
CA GLU A 656 -19.21 25.47 -12.71
C GLU A 656 -19.92 24.12 -12.67
N TRP A 657 -20.23 23.58 -13.83
CA TRP A 657 -20.91 22.30 -14.03
C TRP A 657 -19.93 21.34 -14.68
N SER A 658 -19.73 20.18 -14.07
CA SER A 658 -18.95 19.11 -14.64
C SER A 658 -19.76 17.82 -14.62
N TRP A 659 -19.78 17.11 -15.74
CA TRP A 659 -20.28 15.76 -15.77
C TRP A 659 -19.30 14.85 -16.52
N PHE A 660 -19.34 13.58 -16.21
CA PHE A 660 -18.49 12.59 -16.85
C PHE A 660 -19.20 11.25 -17.04
N LEU A 661 -18.68 10.49 -18.00
CA LEU A 661 -18.95 9.08 -18.19
C LEU A 661 -17.59 8.37 -18.30
N ARG A 662 -17.34 7.45 -17.40
CA ARG A 662 -16.16 6.59 -17.40
C ARG A 662 -16.59 5.17 -17.75
N VAL A 663 -15.79 4.50 -18.58
CA VAL A 663 -15.92 3.07 -18.90
C VAL A 663 -14.58 2.43 -18.64
N ASP A 664 -14.49 1.60 -17.61
CA ASP A 664 -13.30 0.82 -17.33
C ASP A 664 -13.38 -0.54 -18.01
N ASN A 665 -12.23 -1.06 -18.43
CA ASN A 665 -12.10 -2.31 -19.16
C ASN A 665 -13.07 -2.39 -20.37
N LEU A 666 -12.96 -1.41 -21.27
CA LEU A 666 -13.89 -1.23 -22.41
C LEU A 666 -14.10 -2.49 -23.24
N PHE A 667 -13.07 -3.32 -23.38
CA PHE A 667 -13.10 -4.54 -24.20
C PHE A 667 -13.53 -5.78 -23.42
N ASP A 668 -13.85 -5.63 -22.10
CA ASP A 668 -14.35 -6.71 -21.27
C ASP A 668 -13.39 -7.89 -21.15
N GLN A 669 -12.11 -7.59 -20.97
CA GLN A 669 -11.09 -8.60 -20.82
C GLN A 669 -11.10 -9.17 -19.41
N ASP A 670 -11.09 -10.48 -19.29
CA ASP A 670 -10.91 -11.16 -18.01
C ASP A 670 -9.43 -11.16 -17.62
N TYR A 671 -9.14 -10.83 -16.38
CA TYR A 671 -7.81 -10.89 -15.79
C TYR A 671 -7.89 -10.96 -14.26
N TYR A 672 -6.78 -11.26 -13.61
CA TYR A 672 -6.76 -11.46 -12.18
C TYR A 672 -6.20 -10.24 -11.44
N ASN A 673 -6.96 -9.75 -10.47
CA ASN A 673 -6.50 -8.69 -9.56
C ASN A 673 -5.40 -9.24 -8.65
N THR A 674 -5.60 -10.46 -8.12
CA THR A 674 -4.58 -11.20 -7.39
C THR A 674 -4.61 -12.68 -7.78
N ALA A 675 -3.42 -13.28 -7.82
CA ALA A 675 -3.28 -14.73 -7.93
C ALA A 675 -2.14 -15.18 -7.03
N ARG A 676 -2.41 -16.12 -6.14
CA ARG A 676 -1.46 -16.57 -5.11
C ARG A 676 -1.37 -18.08 -5.12
N GLY A 677 -0.15 -18.61 -5.22
CA GLY A 677 0.15 -20.02 -5.01
C GLY A 677 -0.01 -20.35 -3.51
N GLY A 678 -0.72 -21.42 -3.20
CA GLY A 678 -0.74 -21.98 -1.85
C GLY A 678 0.49 -22.86 -1.64
N THR A 679 1.36 -22.51 -0.70
CA THR A 679 2.53 -23.34 -0.34
C THR A 679 2.18 -24.51 0.58
N GLY A 680 0.98 -24.51 1.16
CA GLY A 680 0.57 -25.50 2.18
C GLY A 680 -0.31 -26.64 1.72
N ASP A 681 -0.86 -26.59 0.51
CA ASP A 681 -1.81 -27.61 0.03
C ASP A 681 -1.15 -28.60 -0.94
N ALA A 682 -0.07 -29.25 -0.50
CA ALA A 682 0.49 -30.38 -1.22
C ALA A 682 -0.57 -31.48 -1.40
N LYS A 683 -1.24 -31.48 -2.53
CA LYS A 683 -2.05 -32.62 -2.95
C LYS A 683 -1.16 -33.67 -3.56
N THR A 684 -0.99 -34.74 -2.85
CA THR A 684 -0.46 -35.96 -3.43
C THR A 684 -1.51 -36.58 -4.35
N VAL A 685 -1.18 -36.80 -5.59
CA VAL A 685 -2.01 -37.45 -6.58
C VAL A 685 -1.44 -38.82 -6.90
N ASP A 686 -2.25 -39.85 -6.90
CA ASP A 686 -1.93 -41.17 -7.44
C ASP A 686 -2.06 -41.06 -8.96
N SER A 687 -0.93 -40.71 -9.63
CA SER A 687 -0.95 -40.39 -11.07
C SER A 687 -0.98 -41.63 -11.96
N ASP A 688 -0.58 -42.81 -11.45
CA ASP A 688 -0.54 -44.06 -12.20
C ASP A 688 -1.54 -45.11 -11.72
N GLY A 689 -2.26 -44.84 -10.63
CA GLY A 689 -3.32 -45.70 -10.10
C GLY A 689 -2.83 -46.91 -9.34
N ASP A 690 -1.60 -46.91 -8.87
CA ASP A 690 -0.99 -48.02 -8.12
C ASP A 690 -1.30 -48.01 -6.61
N GLY A 691 -2.01 -47.00 -6.13
CA GLY A 691 -2.36 -46.76 -4.75
C GLY A 691 -1.29 -46.09 -3.92
N ILE A 692 -0.21 -45.65 -4.57
CA ILE A 692 0.83 -44.81 -4.00
C ILE A 692 0.63 -43.39 -4.54
N TYR A 693 0.53 -42.40 -3.65
CA TYR A 693 0.41 -41.03 -4.05
C TYR A 693 1.78 -40.50 -4.46
N ASP A 694 1.95 -40.22 -5.75
CA ASP A 694 3.16 -39.62 -6.27
C ASP A 694 3.32 -38.21 -5.74
N THR A 695 4.53 -37.84 -5.47
CA THR A 695 4.85 -36.49 -5.09
C THR A 695 4.66 -35.57 -6.28
N TYR A 696 3.90 -34.48 -6.11
CA TYR A 696 4.04 -33.23 -6.84
C TYR A 696 3.27 -32.91 -8.10
N ASP A 697 2.70 -33.81 -8.83
CA ASP A 697 1.99 -33.42 -10.05
C ASP A 697 0.76 -32.55 -9.81
N GLY A 698 0.41 -32.31 -8.53
CA GLY A 698 -0.76 -31.54 -8.18
C GLY A 698 -0.53 -30.28 -7.30
N VAL A 699 0.67 -30.06 -6.80
CA VAL A 699 0.88 -29.06 -5.74
C VAL A 699 0.92 -27.63 -6.24
N TYR A 700 1.39 -27.43 -7.45
CA TYR A 700 1.55 -26.11 -8.06
C TYR A 700 1.12 -26.16 -9.52
N ASN A 701 -0.13 -26.39 -9.74
CA ASN A 701 -0.74 -26.18 -11.05
C ASN A 701 -1.71 -24.99 -10.99
N ALA A 702 -2.15 -24.54 -12.14
CA ALA A 702 -3.10 -23.43 -12.27
C ALA A 702 -4.42 -23.65 -11.50
N ASN A 703 -4.78 -24.92 -11.19
CA ASN A 703 -5.99 -25.25 -10.44
C ASN A 703 -5.84 -25.13 -8.92
N ASP A 704 -4.64 -24.91 -8.40
CA ASP A 704 -4.38 -24.75 -6.96
C ASP A 704 -4.15 -23.29 -6.54
N VAL A 705 -4.14 -22.37 -7.50
CA VAL A 705 -3.94 -20.94 -7.27
C VAL A 705 -5.21 -20.31 -6.71
N SER A 706 -5.07 -19.52 -5.66
CA SER A 706 -6.15 -18.67 -5.14
C SER A 706 -6.25 -17.41 -5.98
N ILE A 707 -7.37 -17.20 -6.63
CA ILE A 707 -7.57 -16.16 -7.64
C ILE A 707 -8.68 -15.21 -7.21
N VAL A 708 -8.43 -13.91 -7.31
CA VAL A 708 -9.45 -12.86 -7.29
C VAL A 708 -9.54 -12.28 -8.70
N VAL A 709 -10.63 -12.55 -9.37
CA VAL A 709 -10.86 -12.06 -10.74
C VAL A 709 -11.15 -10.57 -10.69
N ASN A 710 -10.61 -9.80 -11.60
CA ASN A 710 -10.91 -8.38 -11.70
C ASN A 710 -12.33 -8.18 -12.28
N PRO A 711 -13.07 -7.14 -11.86
CA PRO A 711 -14.31 -6.79 -12.50
C PRO A 711 -14.14 -6.64 -14.01
N GLY A 712 -15.06 -7.23 -14.78
CA GLY A 712 -15.16 -7.00 -16.19
C GLY A 712 -15.48 -5.53 -16.52
N ARG A 713 -16.03 -5.26 -17.71
CA ARG A 713 -16.37 -3.88 -18.09
C ARG A 713 -17.34 -3.24 -17.10
N SER A 714 -16.98 -2.05 -16.61
CA SER A 714 -17.81 -1.26 -15.69
C SER A 714 -18.03 0.16 -16.19
N TYR A 715 -19.09 0.81 -15.70
CA TYR A 715 -19.51 2.14 -16.09
C TYR A 715 -19.73 3.00 -14.85
N THR A 716 -19.24 4.23 -14.89
CA THR A 716 -19.51 5.23 -13.85
C THR A 716 -19.87 6.57 -14.51
N ALA A 717 -20.95 7.18 -14.06
CA ALA A 717 -21.36 8.50 -14.50
C ALA A 717 -21.52 9.43 -13.29
N GLY A 718 -21.11 10.67 -13.44
CA GLY A 718 -21.19 11.65 -12.37
C GLY A 718 -21.54 13.05 -12.84
N LEU A 719 -22.07 13.82 -11.91
CA LEU A 719 -22.37 15.23 -12.06
C LEU A 719 -21.87 15.98 -10.83
N SER A 720 -21.17 17.09 -11.04
CA SER A 720 -20.82 18.02 -9.98
C SER A 720 -21.17 19.46 -10.35
N VAL A 721 -21.52 20.23 -9.33
CA VAL A 721 -21.84 21.67 -9.46
C VAL A 721 -21.10 22.41 -8.35
N SER A 722 -20.33 23.43 -8.73
CA SER A 722 -19.64 24.33 -7.81
C SER A 722 -20.12 25.76 -7.97
N PHE A 723 -20.29 26.50 -6.84
CA PHE A 723 -20.83 27.85 -6.79
C PHE A 723 -19.84 28.81 -6.16
#